data_e668ced05913af270c9e8b1452d4cbe5
#
_entry.id   e668ced05913af270c9e8b1452d4cbe5
#
_cell.length_a   1.000
_cell.length_b   1.000
_cell.length_c   1.000
_cell.angle_alpha   90.00
_cell.angle_beta   90.00
_cell.angle_gamma   90.00
#
_symmetry.space_group_name_H-M   'P 1'
#
loop_
_entity.id
_entity.type
_entity.pdbx_description
1 polymer ?
#
loop_
_entity_poly.entity_id
_entity_poly.type
_entity_poly.pdbx_seq_one_letter_code
_entity_poly.pdbx_strand_id
1 'polypeptide(L)'
;MLCKLAWGNVRRAGKDYLVYLLTLTLAVSVFYAFNTISIQVDFVSMEEALSQLLGGIFSGLTLFLAAVMGFLMVYANGFIMKRRKKEFGLYQVLGMSRGQVARVMALETAIVSGAALVLGILFGVGVSQLMTFFTASIFKTQIANFHFFFSMQAFTLTVGCLLVIFLVTLAFNLLVVGRTSIIDLMSAGRKNEAIKTRNPMLSAVVFVLGAVLIGVAYYRLLRDGLPVDAPANEMDAAMAQFSLTTGIVVAGTILFFFGLSGFLLRVLQSAKGLYWRGLNMFTLRQLSAKVNTVSFSMAMISMILFLAITSVTGGMSIANVMNTSVERNNPADYSRIVIYYGERTLENSYDSDRPMGIAEEPFDIVELSKGDRVNPGLANEEAFDLDSILGKRVQVEGYDSTPRGGSEPIVTFNQLCDAVDMPLPVGTGSANSNVMGLQVMKESDYNRYRAFRGLGEVDLGSDGYLLTSDMGETVNKVYDAAMREDVAIPFGDVTLHPRAKEVDEDASTFADSSMGSNSGTIIVPDAVVEQMNLPLYSSYLLGDYREGLTYEETEGYVRTDRGWVPDLCDANGREVGLWGMELTRIQNYEGTNTMNGLISYLAIYIGFVLVIACAAILTIQQLSSVADSGKNCRILSELGTSRHEIVRSMLVQQTVFFVFPLIMGIAHSMVALHVVIEIVALFGGISIGMTVAATCAIFLLCYGGYFMVTYFMSKGIVSDAIRVRHAH
;
A
#
# COMPACT_ATOMS: atom_id res chain seq x y z
N MET A 1 23.72 39.34 -22.51
CA MET A 1 25.02 39.07 -21.83
C MET A 1 24.85 37.99 -20.75
N LEU A 2 23.90 38.10 -19.82
CA LEU A 2 23.69 37.13 -18.74
C LEU A 2 23.36 35.70 -19.23
N CYS A 3 22.57 35.56 -20.31
CA CYS A 3 22.28 34.23 -20.90
C CYS A 3 23.53 33.54 -21.49
N LYS A 4 24.41 34.32 -22.17
CA LYS A 4 25.69 33.77 -22.66
C LYS A 4 26.60 33.32 -21.54
N LEU A 5 26.59 34.08 -20.43
CA LEU A 5 27.36 33.74 -19.22
C LEU A 5 26.82 32.45 -18.59
N ALA A 6 25.50 32.34 -18.39
CA ALA A 6 24.83 31.16 -17.85
C ALA A 6 25.09 29.91 -18.68
N TRP A 7 24.95 29.98 -20.01
CA TRP A 7 25.25 28.88 -20.92
C TRP A 7 26.74 28.46 -20.86
N GLY A 8 27.65 29.46 -20.85
CA GLY A 8 29.08 29.23 -20.72
C GLY A 8 29.44 28.52 -19.41
N ASN A 9 28.78 28.89 -18.32
CA ASN A 9 28.97 28.28 -17.00
C ASN A 9 28.48 26.83 -16.97
N VAL A 10 27.28 26.54 -17.48
CA VAL A 10 26.74 25.18 -17.56
C VAL A 10 27.68 24.29 -18.37
N ARG A 11 28.22 24.79 -19.51
CA ARG A 11 29.13 24.01 -20.34
C ARG A 11 30.50 23.77 -19.66
N ARG A 12 31.03 24.74 -18.94
CA ARG A 12 32.34 24.62 -18.26
C ARG A 12 32.27 23.73 -17.02
N ALA A 13 31.18 23.83 -16.23
CA ALA A 13 30.94 23.02 -15.05
C ALA A 13 30.14 21.72 -15.38
N GLY A 14 30.27 21.22 -16.59
CA GLY A 14 29.43 20.13 -17.13
C GLY A 14 29.41 18.86 -16.25
N LYS A 15 30.52 18.52 -15.59
CA LYS A 15 30.56 17.34 -14.70
C LYS A 15 29.64 17.49 -13.49
N ASP A 16 29.54 18.69 -12.91
CA ASP A 16 28.70 18.97 -11.74
C ASP A 16 27.22 19.07 -12.13
N TYR A 17 26.94 19.71 -13.27
CA TYR A 17 25.59 19.79 -13.84
C TYR A 17 25.08 18.47 -14.42
N LEU A 18 25.95 17.55 -14.84
CA LEU A 18 25.55 16.24 -15.35
C LEU A 18 24.83 15.41 -14.29
N VAL A 19 25.32 15.40 -13.06
CA VAL A 19 24.68 14.68 -11.94
C VAL A 19 23.29 15.28 -11.66
N TYR A 20 23.19 16.60 -11.65
CA TYR A 20 21.92 17.31 -11.47
C TYR A 20 20.94 17.02 -12.62
N LEU A 21 21.43 17.11 -13.88
CA LEU A 21 20.64 16.81 -15.08
C LEU A 21 20.11 15.37 -15.06
N LEU A 22 20.97 14.38 -14.79
CA LEU A 22 20.57 12.98 -14.71
C LEU A 22 19.52 12.72 -13.64
N THR A 23 19.68 13.34 -12.45
CA THR A 23 18.71 13.18 -11.37
C THR A 23 17.35 13.76 -11.71
N LEU A 24 17.34 14.99 -12.28
CA LEU A 24 16.08 15.61 -12.72
C LEU A 24 15.44 14.87 -13.88
N THR A 25 16.24 14.43 -14.86
CA THR A 25 15.76 13.62 -15.98
C THR A 25 15.07 12.37 -15.48
N LEU A 26 15.70 11.66 -14.52
CA LEU A 26 15.11 10.46 -13.91
C LEU A 26 13.82 10.76 -13.17
N ALA A 27 13.82 11.82 -12.34
CA ALA A 27 12.63 12.22 -11.57
C ALA A 27 11.45 12.59 -12.50
N VAL A 28 11.71 13.38 -13.55
CA VAL A 28 10.70 13.75 -14.55
C VAL A 28 10.21 12.55 -15.34
N SER A 29 11.12 11.65 -15.75
CA SER A 29 10.78 10.42 -16.48
C SER A 29 9.82 9.53 -15.69
N VAL A 30 10.14 9.31 -14.43
CA VAL A 30 9.34 8.48 -13.53
C VAL A 30 7.99 9.14 -13.23
N PHE A 31 7.96 10.45 -12.99
CA PHE A 31 6.73 11.21 -12.74
C PHE A 31 5.80 11.21 -13.95
N TYR A 32 6.34 11.42 -15.15
CA TYR A 32 5.56 11.34 -16.39
C TYR A 32 4.99 9.93 -16.59
N ALA A 33 5.85 8.91 -16.48
CA ALA A 33 5.43 7.53 -16.66
C ALA A 33 4.31 7.13 -15.67
N PHE A 34 4.40 7.56 -14.40
CA PHE A 34 3.35 7.32 -13.41
C PHE A 34 2.00 7.94 -13.82
N ASN A 35 2.02 9.21 -14.22
CA ASN A 35 0.79 9.92 -14.58
C ASN A 35 0.17 9.44 -15.92
N THR A 36 0.88 8.60 -16.68
CA THR A 36 0.34 7.94 -17.87
C THR A 36 -0.55 6.75 -17.51
N ILE A 37 -0.42 6.19 -16.30
CA ILE A 37 -1.15 5.01 -15.84
C ILE A 37 -2.65 5.28 -15.72
N SER A 38 -3.05 6.41 -15.14
CA SER A 38 -4.46 6.75 -14.94
C SER A 38 -5.25 6.67 -16.25
N ILE A 39 -4.61 6.99 -17.37
CA ILE A 39 -5.21 6.93 -18.71
C ILE A 39 -5.21 5.50 -19.26
N GLN A 40 -4.22 4.68 -18.89
CA GLN A 40 -4.18 3.27 -19.29
C GLN A 40 -5.27 2.44 -18.58
N VAL A 41 -5.62 2.82 -17.36
CA VAL A 41 -6.72 2.20 -16.60
C VAL A 41 -8.09 2.58 -17.16
N ASP A 42 -8.24 3.78 -17.73
CA ASP A 42 -9.48 4.19 -18.41
C ASP A 42 -9.82 3.35 -19.66
N PHE A 43 -8.85 2.58 -20.19
CA PHE A 43 -9.09 1.61 -21.28
C PHE A 43 -9.69 0.29 -20.82
N VAL A 44 -9.74 0.03 -19.51
CA VAL A 44 -10.45 -1.10 -18.93
C VAL A 44 -11.84 -0.57 -18.57
N SER A 45 -12.90 -1.11 -19.21
CA SER A 45 -14.29 -0.75 -18.91
C SER A 45 -14.59 -1.10 -17.46
N MET A 46 -14.44 -0.12 -16.56
CA MET A 46 -14.66 -0.28 -15.13
C MET A 46 -15.94 0.44 -14.73
N GLU A 47 -16.60 -0.12 -13.75
CA GLU A 47 -17.77 0.47 -13.10
C GLU A 47 -17.46 1.88 -12.55
N GLU A 48 -18.38 2.82 -12.70
CA GLU A 48 -18.15 4.26 -12.42
C GLU A 48 -17.72 4.52 -10.98
N ALA A 49 -18.23 3.77 -10.01
CA ALA A 49 -17.88 3.86 -8.60
C ALA A 49 -16.40 3.47 -8.33
N LEU A 50 -15.91 2.42 -8.97
CA LEU A 50 -14.54 1.95 -8.86
C LEU A 50 -13.57 2.94 -9.52
N SER A 51 -13.96 3.52 -10.67
CA SER A 51 -13.19 4.56 -11.36
C SER A 51 -13.00 5.81 -10.48
N GLN A 52 -14.03 6.25 -9.76
CA GLN A 52 -13.94 7.40 -8.84
C GLN A 52 -13.00 7.13 -7.65
N LEU A 53 -13.10 5.94 -7.05
CA LEU A 53 -12.23 5.55 -5.93
C LEU A 53 -10.76 5.48 -6.36
N LEU A 54 -10.48 4.89 -7.50
CA LEU A 54 -9.14 4.84 -8.08
C LEU A 54 -8.62 6.22 -8.45
N GLY A 55 -9.46 7.10 -8.99
CA GLY A 55 -9.13 8.49 -9.28
C GLY A 55 -8.64 9.24 -8.04
N GLY A 56 -9.27 9.03 -6.89
CA GLY A 56 -8.84 9.58 -5.60
C GLY A 56 -7.45 9.06 -5.17
N ILE A 57 -7.23 7.76 -5.26
CA ILE A 57 -5.94 7.12 -4.94
C ILE A 57 -4.83 7.66 -5.86
N PHE A 58 -5.06 7.69 -7.17
CA PHE A 58 -4.08 8.20 -8.14
C PHE A 58 -3.74 9.67 -7.90
N SER A 59 -4.73 10.50 -7.57
CA SER A 59 -4.51 11.92 -7.26
C SER A 59 -3.64 12.10 -6.02
N GLY A 60 -3.91 11.35 -4.96
CA GLY A 60 -3.10 11.35 -3.73
C GLY A 60 -1.65 10.92 -3.99
N LEU A 61 -1.45 9.85 -4.76
CA LEU A 61 -0.13 9.35 -5.13
C LEU A 61 0.64 10.33 -6.03
N THR A 62 -0.04 10.97 -6.99
CA THR A 62 0.55 12.01 -7.84
C THR A 62 1.07 13.18 -7.00
N LEU A 63 0.28 13.65 -6.03
CA LEU A 63 0.68 14.71 -5.11
C LEU A 63 1.90 14.30 -4.27
N PHE A 64 1.91 13.07 -3.76
CA PHE A 64 3.04 12.52 -3.02
C PHE A 64 4.31 12.44 -3.89
N LEU A 65 4.21 11.93 -5.10
CA LEU A 65 5.34 11.87 -6.05
C LEU A 65 5.83 13.25 -6.46
N ALA A 66 4.93 14.23 -6.63
CA ALA A 66 5.30 15.62 -6.85
C ALA A 66 6.10 16.20 -5.68
N ALA A 67 5.72 15.88 -4.45
CA ALA A 67 6.47 16.27 -3.26
C ALA A 67 7.86 15.63 -3.21
N VAL A 68 7.98 14.35 -3.53
CA VAL A 68 9.28 13.63 -3.63
C VAL A 68 10.16 14.24 -4.72
N MET A 69 9.61 14.51 -5.90
CA MET A 69 10.32 15.18 -7.01
C MET A 69 10.77 16.58 -6.61
N GLY A 70 9.91 17.34 -5.91
CA GLY A 70 10.24 18.66 -5.39
C GLY A 70 11.39 18.62 -4.39
N PHE A 71 11.37 17.69 -3.46
CA PHE A 71 12.45 17.46 -2.52
C PHE A 71 13.77 17.14 -3.23
N LEU A 72 13.74 16.23 -4.21
CA LEU A 72 14.89 15.88 -5.04
C LEU A 72 15.50 17.11 -5.73
N MET A 73 14.65 17.92 -6.36
CA MET A 73 15.08 19.11 -7.10
C MET A 73 15.72 20.15 -6.17
N VAL A 74 15.08 20.46 -5.05
CA VAL A 74 15.62 21.40 -4.05
C VAL A 74 16.95 20.90 -3.48
N TYR A 75 17.02 19.59 -3.18
CA TYR A 75 18.23 18.97 -2.66
C TYR A 75 19.39 19.01 -3.67
N ALA A 76 19.13 18.61 -4.91
CA ALA A 76 20.14 18.61 -5.99
C ALA A 76 20.60 20.03 -6.34
N ASN A 77 19.68 21.00 -6.33
CA ASN A 77 20.01 22.40 -6.53
C ASN A 77 20.88 22.96 -5.37
N GLY A 78 20.57 22.61 -4.13
CA GLY A 78 21.36 22.97 -2.96
C GLY A 78 22.82 22.49 -3.06
N PHE A 79 23.03 21.33 -3.70
CA PHE A 79 24.38 20.81 -3.98
C PHE A 79 25.17 21.68 -4.96
N ILE A 80 24.56 22.06 -6.08
CA ILE A 80 25.22 22.95 -7.08
C ILE A 80 25.55 24.31 -6.46
N MET A 81 24.61 24.84 -5.67
CA MET A 81 24.79 26.10 -4.94
C MET A 81 26.04 26.07 -4.03
N LYS A 82 26.20 25.01 -3.25
CA LYS A 82 27.38 24.87 -2.37
C LYS A 82 28.69 24.87 -3.16
N ARG A 83 28.75 24.19 -4.29
CA ARG A 83 29.96 24.09 -5.11
C ARG A 83 30.36 25.42 -5.78
N ARG A 84 29.35 26.21 -6.16
CA ARG A 84 29.56 27.43 -6.93
C ARG A 84 29.59 28.71 -6.07
N LYS A 85 29.47 28.60 -4.76
CA LYS A 85 29.54 29.76 -3.82
C LYS A 85 30.68 30.71 -4.10
N LYS A 86 31.87 30.19 -4.40
CA LYS A 86 33.03 31.00 -4.70
C LYS A 86 32.92 31.80 -5.98
N GLU A 87 32.37 31.21 -7.02
CA GLU A 87 32.14 31.86 -8.31
C GLU A 87 31.13 33.01 -8.16
N PHE A 88 30.05 32.78 -7.38
CA PHE A 88 29.11 33.86 -7.05
C PHE A 88 29.72 35.00 -6.24
N GLY A 89 30.60 34.66 -5.33
CA GLY A 89 31.39 35.67 -4.59
C GLY A 89 32.29 36.48 -5.53
N LEU A 90 32.98 35.80 -6.46
CA LEU A 90 33.83 36.43 -7.47
C LEU A 90 33.04 37.38 -8.39
N TYR A 91 31.86 37.00 -8.83
CA TYR A 91 31.00 37.87 -9.65
C TYR A 91 30.59 39.15 -8.90
N GLN A 92 30.30 39.05 -7.61
CA GLN A 92 29.95 40.22 -6.80
C GLN A 92 31.19 41.14 -6.56
N VAL A 93 32.40 40.57 -6.38
CA VAL A 93 33.65 41.35 -6.28
C VAL A 93 33.96 42.07 -7.60
N LEU A 94 33.63 41.44 -8.75
CA LEU A 94 33.78 42.04 -10.07
C LEU A 94 32.69 43.08 -10.42
N GLY A 95 31.81 43.42 -9.46
CA GLY A 95 30.85 44.52 -9.57
C GLY A 95 29.43 44.06 -9.97
N MET A 96 29.13 42.74 -10.07
CA MET A 96 27.79 42.33 -10.30
C MET A 96 26.92 42.50 -9.05
N SER A 97 25.75 43.09 -9.23
CA SER A 97 24.76 43.19 -8.17
C SER A 97 24.23 41.83 -7.74
N ARG A 98 23.73 41.69 -6.50
CA ARG A 98 23.11 40.47 -5.98
C ARG A 98 21.95 40.00 -6.90
N GLY A 99 21.15 40.93 -7.45
CA GLY A 99 20.09 40.63 -8.38
C GLY A 99 20.58 40.09 -9.73
N GLN A 100 21.74 40.55 -10.21
CA GLN A 100 22.33 40.01 -11.45
C GLN A 100 22.87 38.60 -11.24
N VAL A 101 23.54 38.33 -10.11
CA VAL A 101 23.99 36.97 -9.74
C VAL A 101 22.81 36.03 -9.62
N ALA A 102 21.74 36.46 -8.95
CA ALA A 102 20.50 35.68 -8.84
C ALA A 102 19.84 35.36 -10.19
N ARG A 103 19.84 36.32 -11.12
CA ARG A 103 19.34 36.09 -12.51
C ARG A 103 20.22 35.10 -13.28
N VAL A 104 21.53 35.14 -13.14
CA VAL A 104 22.43 34.15 -13.77
C VAL A 104 22.11 32.75 -13.23
N MET A 105 21.96 32.60 -11.91
CA MET A 105 21.60 31.33 -11.30
C MET A 105 20.23 30.85 -11.79
N ALA A 106 19.23 31.71 -11.84
CA ALA A 106 17.90 31.37 -12.33
C ALA A 106 17.97 30.85 -13.79
N LEU A 107 18.74 31.51 -14.63
CA LEU A 107 18.95 31.10 -16.03
C LEU A 107 19.69 29.76 -16.13
N GLU A 108 20.72 29.53 -15.31
CA GLU A 108 21.43 28.25 -15.27
C GLU A 108 20.50 27.11 -14.84
N THR A 109 19.74 27.31 -13.77
CA THR A 109 18.75 26.33 -13.30
C THR A 109 17.68 26.09 -14.34
N ALA A 110 17.17 27.14 -15.00
CA ALA A 110 16.18 27.04 -16.08
C ALA A 110 16.69 26.24 -17.29
N ILE A 111 17.95 26.48 -17.72
CA ILE A 111 18.57 25.73 -18.82
C ILE A 111 18.65 24.23 -18.48
N VAL A 112 19.15 23.89 -17.30
CA VAL A 112 19.32 22.49 -16.92
C VAL A 112 17.98 21.81 -16.65
N SER A 113 17.03 22.50 -16.00
CA SER A 113 15.68 21.97 -15.77
C SER A 113 14.91 21.78 -17.08
N GLY A 114 15.07 22.73 -18.05
CA GLY A 114 14.49 22.59 -19.39
C GLY A 114 15.07 21.40 -20.17
N ALA A 115 16.38 21.21 -20.12
CA ALA A 115 17.03 20.05 -20.71
C ALA A 115 16.57 18.74 -20.03
N ALA A 116 16.47 18.74 -18.69
CA ALA A 116 15.98 17.60 -17.92
C ALA A 116 14.52 17.28 -18.23
N LEU A 117 13.68 18.30 -18.46
CA LEU A 117 12.28 18.12 -18.88
C LEU A 117 12.19 17.40 -20.22
N VAL A 118 12.91 17.90 -21.23
CA VAL A 118 12.91 17.28 -22.57
C VAL A 118 13.40 15.84 -22.52
N LEU A 119 14.56 15.61 -21.92
CA LEU A 119 15.12 14.26 -21.80
C LEU A 119 14.24 13.38 -20.91
N GLY A 120 13.72 13.91 -19.82
CA GLY A 120 12.87 13.19 -18.88
C GLY A 120 11.57 12.72 -19.51
N ILE A 121 10.93 13.56 -20.33
CA ILE A 121 9.72 13.16 -21.08
C ILE A 121 10.06 12.11 -22.14
N LEU A 122 11.16 12.27 -22.89
CA LEU A 122 11.57 11.26 -23.87
C LEU A 122 11.81 9.89 -23.22
N PHE A 123 12.57 9.84 -22.13
CA PHE A 123 12.76 8.62 -21.37
C PHE A 123 11.48 8.15 -20.68
N GLY A 124 10.64 9.08 -20.18
CA GLY A 124 9.38 8.79 -19.53
C GLY A 124 8.37 8.13 -20.44
N VAL A 125 8.28 8.57 -21.68
CA VAL A 125 7.49 7.90 -22.74
C VAL A 125 8.01 6.49 -22.97
N GLY A 126 9.34 6.30 -23.07
CA GLY A 126 9.92 4.96 -23.19
C GLY A 126 9.61 4.05 -21.99
N VAL A 127 9.74 4.57 -20.78
CA VAL A 127 9.41 3.83 -19.54
C VAL A 127 7.91 3.52 -19.47
N SER A 128 7.03 4.45 -19.86
CA SER A 128 5.59 4.20 -19.86
C SER A 128 5.19 3.08 -20.83
N GLN A 129 5.82 2.99 -22.00
CA GLN A 129 5.59 1.88 -22.95
C GLN A 129 6.05 0.54 -22.37
N LEU A 130 7.23 0.50 -21.73
CA LEU A 130 7.70 -0.71 -21.05
C LEU A 130 6.73 -1.13 -19.94
N MET A 131 6.19 -0.16 -19.17
CA MET A 131 5.20 -0.43 -18.15
C MET A 131 3.89 -0.96 -18.74
N THR A 132 3.46 -0.50 -19.92
CA THR A 132 2.28 -1.03 -20.62
C THR A 132 2.45 -2.52 -20.94
N PHE A 133 3.61 -2.94 -21.45
CA PHE A 133 3.90 -4.37 -21.68
C PHE A 133 3.87 -5.16 -20.36
N PHE A 134 4.44 -4.61 -19.31
CA PHE A 134 4.44 -5.24 -18.00
C PHE A 134 3.02 -5.38 -17.43
N THR A 135 2.21 -4.33 -17.58
CA THR A 135 0.80 -4.30 -17.20
C THR A 135 0.02 -5.38 -17.94
N ALA A 136 0.12 -5.43 -19.27
CA ALA A 136 -0.58 -6.43 -20.08
C ALA A 136 -0.19 -7.88 -19.69
N SER A 137 1.06 -8.10 -19.32
CA SER A 137 1.51 -9.41 -18.82
C SER A 137 0.88 -9.77 -17.48
N ILE A 138 0.71 -8.80 -16.56
CA ILE A 138 0.08 -9.02 -15.25
C ILE A 138 -1.42 -9.27 -15.40
N PHE A 139 -2.11 -8.48 -16.22
CA PHE A 139 -3.56 -8.60 -16.44
C PHE A 139 -3.93 -9.77 -17.37
N LYS A 140 -2.94 -10.50 -17.89
CA LYS A 140 -3.14 -11.59 -18.89
C LYS A 140 -4.01 -11.17 -20.08
N THR A 141 -4.08 -9.86 -20.36
CA THR A 141 -4.84 -9.32 -21.48
C THR A 141 -4.02 -9.39 -22.75
N GLN A 142 -4.66 -9.83 -23.86
CA GLN A 142 -4.02 -9.79 -25.17
C GLN A 142 -3.94 -8.32 -25.62
N ILE A 143 -2.73 -7.86 -25.92
CA ILE A 143 -2.53 -6.54 -26.56
C ILE A 143 -2.91 -6.70 -28.03
N ALA A 144 -4.21 -6.60 -28.32
CA ALA A 144 -4.71 -6.75 -29.69
C ALA A 144 -4.22 -5.64 -30.63
N ASN A 145 -3.98 -4.43 -30.12
CA ASN A 145 -3.52 -3.29 -30.91
C ASN A 145 -2.55 -2.43 -30.06
N PHE A 146 -1.26 -2.71 -30.13
CA PHE A 146 -0.27 -1.81 -29.52
C PHE A 146 -0.12 -0.54 -30.37
N HIS A 147 -0.55 0.60 -29.81
CA HIS A 147 -0.25 1.90 -30.36
C HIS A 147 0.74 2.64 -29.46
N PHE A 148 1.75 3.24 -30.08
CA PHE A 148 2.66 4.12 -29.36
C PHE A 148 1.88 5.32 -28.81
N PHE A 149 1.82 5.41 -27.48
CA PHE A 149 0.92 6.35 -26.81
C PHE A 149 1.69 7.50 -26.17
N PHE A 150 1.29 8.74 -26.49
CA PHE A 150 1.74 9.95 -25.81
C PHE A 150 0.57 10.59 -25.08
N SER A 151 0.65 10.70 -23.76
CA SER A 151 -0.39 11.32 -22.95
C SER A 151 -0.18 12.82 -22.83
N MET A 152 -1.06 13.61 -23.44
CA MET A 152 -1.06 15.07 -23.30
C MET A 152 -1.40 15.52 -21.88
N GLN A 153 -2.26 14.78 -21.20
CA GLN A 153 -2.64 15.05 -19.81
C GLN A 153 -1.44 14.83 -18.85
N ALA A 154 -0.76 13.69 -18.95
CA ALA A 154 0.46 13.41 -18.18
C ALA A 154 1.57 14.42 -18.49
N PHE A 155 1.69 14.84 -19.76
CA PHE A 155 2.62 15.89 -20.18
C PHE A 155 2.32 17.22 -19.50
N THR A 156 1.08 17.71 -19.58
CA THR A 156 0.69 19.01 -19.00
C THR A 156 0.84 19.02 -17.49
N LEU A 157 0.47 17.92 -16.83
CA LEU A 157 0.63 17.75 -15.38
C LEU A 157 2.12 17.76 -14.98
N THR A 158 2.97 17.03 -15.72
CA THR A 158 4.41 16.98 -15.47
C THR A 158 5.06 18.35 -15.65
N VAL A 159 4.75 19.05 -16.71
CA VAL A 159 5.25 20.40 -16.98
C VAL A 159 4.76 21.37 -15.90
N GLY A 160 3.48 21.32 -15.53
CA GLY A 160 2.91 22.16 -14.48
C GLY A 160 3.57 21.95 -13.12
N CYS A 161 3.70 20.69 -12.68
CA CYS A 161 4.39 20.34 -11.43
C CYS A 161 5.86 20.80 -11.44
N LEU A 162 6.60 20.52 -12.52
CA LEU A 162 7.99 20.93 -12.64
C LEU A 162 8.13 22.46 -12.58
N LEU A 163 7.23 23.19 -13.20
CA LEU A 163 7.22 24.66 -13.17
C LEU A 163 6.99 25.20 -11.75
N VAL A 164 6.04 24.65 -11.02
CA VAL A 164 5.80 25.02 -9.60
C VAL A 164 7.03 24.73 -8.76
N ILE A 165 7.62 23.53 -8.88
CA ILE A 165 8.84 23.14 -8.14
C ILE A 165 10.00 24.04 -8.51
N PHE A 166 10.15 24.41 -9.80
CA PHE A 166 11.17 25.36 -10.28
C PHE A 166 10.99 26.74 -9.61
N LEU A 167 9.77 27.27 -9.55
CA LEU A 167 9.48 28.57 -8.92
C LEU A 167 9.81 28.53 -7.41
N VAL A 168 9.45 27.47 -6.71
CA VAL A 168 9.79 27.28 -5.29
C VAL A 168 11.31 27.22 -5.10
N THR A 169 12.01 26.48 -5.95
CA THR A 169 13.48 26.38 -5.92
C THR A 169 14.14 27.72 -6.21
N LEU A 170 13.60 28.46 -7.17
CA LEU A 170 14.09 29.81 -7.50
C LEU A 170 13.91 30.77 -6.31
N ALA A 171 12.74 30.78 -5.67
CA ALA A 171 12.48 31.60 -4.48
C ALA A 171 13.46 31.26 -3.35
N PHE A 172 13.70 29.97 -3.11
CA PHE A 172 14.68 29.51 -2.12
C PHE A 172 16.11 30.00 -2.46
N ASN A 173 16.53 29.93 -3.71
CA ASN A 173 17.83 30.41 -4.17
C ASN A 173 17.99 31.92 -3.98
N LEU A 174 16.96 32.69 -4.31
CA LEU A 174 16.94 34.14 -4.12
C LEU A 174 17.10 34.50 -2.64
N LEU A 175 16.41 33.80 -1.74
CA LEU A 175 16.54 33.99 -0.29
C LEU A 175 17.94 33.68 0.21
N VAL A 176 18.54 32.60 -0.26
CA VAL A 176 19.91 32.19 0.15
C VAL A 176 20.94 33.22 -0.33
N VAL A 177 20.91 33.64 -1.58
CA VAL A 177 21.83 34.65 -2.13
C VAL A 177 21.63 36.00 -1.50
N GLY A 178 20.38 36.38 -1.22
CA GLY A 178 20.06 37.67 -0.57
C GLY A 178 20.59 37.79 0.86
N ARG A 179 20.67 36.67 1.60
CA ARG A 179 21.09 36.63 3.01
C ARG A 179 22.58 36.36 3.21
N THR A 180 23.33 35.87 2.21
CA THR A 180 24.75 35.57 2.34
C THR A 180 25.63 36.81 2.10
N SER A 181 26.63 37.03 2.96
CA SER A 181 27.61 38.12 2.79
C SER A 181 28.67 37.75 1.74
N ILE A 182 29.23 38.76 1.05
CA ILE A 182 30.30 38.54 0.05
C ILE A 182 31.51 37.87 0.69
N ILE A 183 31.84 38.22 1.94
CA ILE A 183 32.92 37.60 2.70
C ILE A 183 32.67 36.10 2.96
N ASP A 184 31.43 35.74 3.28
CA ASP A 184 31.07 34.34 3.47
C ASP A 184 31.10 33.54 2.16
N LEU A 185 30.74 34.15 1.03
CA LEU A 185 30.83 33.53 -0.31
C LEU A 185 32.30 33.32 -0.71
N MET A 186 33.17 34.29 -0.53
CA MET A 186 34.60 34.20 -0.87
C MET A 186 35.37 33.27 0.06
N SER A 187 35.04 33.29 1.35
CA SER A 187 35.70 32.43 2.35
C SER A 187 35.13 30.99 2.40
N ALA A 188 34.05 30.72 1.67
CA ALA A 188 33.37 29.41 1.67
C ALA A 188 34.27 28.21 1.32
N GLY A 189 35.43 28.44 0.66
CA GLY A 189 36.40 27.38 0.41
C GLY A 189 37.59 27.33 1.38
N ARG A 190 37.71 28.32 2.26
CA ARG A 190 38.75 28.37 3.33
C ARG A 190 38.16 28.10 4.71
N LYS A 191 36.90 28.49 4.93
CA LYS A 191 36.18 28.04 6.13
C LYS A 191 35.93 26.54 5.93
N ASN A 192 36.72 25.69 6.61
CA ASN A 192 36.16 24.40 6.99
C ASN A 192 34.81 24.73 7.60
N GLU A 193 33.72 24.12 7.05
CA GLU A 193 32.41 24.23 7.74
C GLU A 193 32.72 23.98 9.22
N ALA A 194 32.57 25.03 10.04
CA ALA A 194 32.84 24.89 11.45
C ALA A 194 32.01 23.71 11.90
N ILE A 195 32.68 22.63 12.30
CA ILE A 195 32.01 21.45 12.80
C ILE A 195 31.25 21.99 14.01
N LYS A 196 29.98 22.38 13.80
CA LYS A 196 29.06 22.68 14.90
C LYS A 196 28.84 21.34 15.60
N THR A 197 29.82 20.94 16.40
CA THR A 197 29.67 19.83 17.33
C THR A 197 28.58 20.26 18.30
N ARG A 198 27.37 19.80 18.09
CA ARG A 198 26.33 19.90 19.10
C ARG A 198 26.85 19.24 20.36
N ASN A 199 26.46 19.79 21.50
CA ASN A 199 26.78 19.17 22.78
C ASN A 199 26.41 17.66 22.70
N PRO A 200 27.39 16.74 22.84
CA PRO A 200 27.13 15.29 22.65
C PRO A 200 26.06 14.76 23.61
N MET A 201 25.90 15.41 24.78
CA MET A 201 24.88 15.02 25.75
C MET A 201 23.47 15.39 25.25
N LEU A 202 23.33 16.63 24.72
CA LEU A 202 22.05 17.06 24.13
C LEU A 202 21.67 16.20 22.94
N SER A 203 22.63 15.85 22.08
CA SER A 203 22.39 14.94 20.93
C SER A 203 21.97 13.53 21.36
N ALA A 204 22.54 13.00 22.45
CA ALA A 204 22.15 11.73 23.02
C ALA A 204 20.71 11.79 23.58
N VAL A 205 20.32 12.87 24.25
CA VAL A 205 18.95 13.09 24.72
C VAL A 205 17.97 13.16 23.55
N VAL A 206 18.31 13.91 22.49
CA VAL A 206 17.47 14.01 21.26
C VAL A 206 17.33 12.65 20.58
N PHE A 207 18.40 11.85 20.54
CA PHE A 207 18.36 10.48 20.00
C PHE A 207 17.40 9.59 20.78
N VAL A 208 17.53 9.58 22.13
CA VAL A 208 16.65 8.78 23.00
C VAL A 208 15.21 9.24 22.88
N LEU A 209 14.96 10.56 22.85
CA LEU A 209 13.61 11.10 22.64
C LEU A 209 13.02 10.63 21.31
N GLY A 210 13.81 10.69 20.23
CA GLY A 210 13.39 10.16 18.92
C GLY A 210 13.06 8.69 18.97
N ALA A 211 13.88 7.86 19.63
CA ALA A 211 13.63 6.42 19.78
C ALA A 211 12.36 6.14 20.62
N VAL A 212 12.14 6.89 21.70
CA VAL A 212 10.92 6.79 22.54
C VAL A 212 9.68 7.16 21.72
N LEU A 213 9.70 8.24 20.95
CA LEU A 213 8.58 8.64 20.11
C LEU A 213 8.25 7.57 19.06
N ILE A 214 9.27 6.98 18.43
CA ILE A 214 9.07 5.85 17.49
C ILE A 214 8.44 4.67 18.22
N GLY A 215 8.94 4.30 19.41
CA GLY A 215 8.38 3.22 20.22
C GLY A 215 6.92 3.46 20.62
N VAL A 216 6.59 4.69 21.02
CA VAL A 216 5.20 5.09 21.33
C VAL A 216 4.31 4.98 20.09
N ALA A 217 4.78 5.42 18.94
CA ALA A 217 4.01 5.34 17.69
C ALA A 217 3.81 3.88 17.25
N TYR A 218 4.81 3.02 17.40
CA TYR A 218 4.68 1.59 17.13
C TYR A 218 3.67 0.92 18.07
N TYR A 219 3.76 1.21 19.37
CA TYR A 219 2.80 0.71 20.35
C TYR A 219 1.37 1.15 20.02
N ARG A 220 1.18 2.43 19.65
CA ARG A 220 -0.14 2.93 19.23
C ARG A 220 -0.64 2.22 17.98
N LEU A 221 0.20 2.06 16.95
CA LEU A 221 -0.19 1.41 15.70
C LEU A 221 -0.56 -0.05 15.91
N LEU A 222 0.19 -0.77 16.76
CA LEU A 222 -0.10 -2.17 17.07
C LEU A 222 -1.34 -2.35 17.97
N ARG A 223 -1.65 -1.35 18.80
CA ARG A 223 -2.83 -1.38 19.67
C ARG A 223 -4.09 -0.91 18.96
N ASP A 224 -4.02 0.19 18.24
CA ASP A 224 -5.16 0.88 17.66
C ASP A 224 -5.47 0.40 16.21
N GLY A 225 -4.53 -0.32 15.57
CA GLY A 225 -4.66 -0.81 14.20
C GLY A 225 -4.73 0.28 13.13
N LEU A 226 -5.31 -0.08 11.98
CA LEU A 226 -5.67 0.87 10.91
C LEU A 226 -7.11 1.37 11.13
N PRO A 227 -7.47 2.56 10.66
CA PRO A 227 -8.82 3.12 10.86
C PRO A 227 -9.93 2.42 10.06
N VAL A 228 -9.67 1.23 9.52
CA VAL A 228 -10.63 0.46 8.69
C VAL A 228 -11.78 -0.10 9.53
N ASP A 229 -11.56 -0.29 10.85
CA ASP A 229 -12.53 -0.91 11.78
C ASP A 229 -13.40 0.10 12.51
N ALA A 230 -13.17 1.39 12.28
CA ALA A 230 -13.92 2.42 12.97
C ALA A 230 -15.36 2.48 12.44
N PRO A 231 -16.36 2.59 13.32
CA PRO A 231 -17.73 2.87 12.92
C PRO A 231 -17.81 4.15 12.08
N ALA A 232 -18.76 4.24 11.15
CA ALA A 232 -18.88 5.39 10.25
C ALA A 232 -18.99 6.74 10.99
N ASN A 233 -19.60 6.76 12.16
CA ASN A 233 -19.72 7.95 13.03
C ASN A 233 -18.41 8.30 13.76
N GLU A 234 -17.44 7.40 13.85
CA GLU A 234 -16.14 7.60 14.52
C GLU A 234 -14.95 7.60 13.53
N MET A 235 -15.20 7.40 12.24
CA MET A 235 -14.19 7.32 11.19
C MET A 235 -13.28 8.56 11.17
N ASP A 236 -13.82 9.76 11.30
CA ASP A 236 -13.04 11.00 11.33
C ASP A 236 -12.10 11.05 12.54
N ALA A 237 -12.54 10.57 13.70
CA ALA A 237 -11.73 10.51 14.91
C ALA A 237 -10.62 9.47 14.78
N ALA A 238 -10.90 8.30 14.22
CA ALA A 238 -9.93 7.25 13.96
C ALA A 238 -8.86 7.69 12.93
N MET A 239 -9.28 8.35 11.86
CA MET A 239 -8.37 8.95 10.87
C MET A 239 -7.48 10.04 11.47
N ALA A 240 -8.03 10.87 12.38
CA ALA A 240 -7.25 11.87 13.11
C ALA A 240 -6.21 11.22 14.03
N GLN A 241 -6.56 10.15 14.75
CA GLN A 241 -5.63 9.39 15.60
C GLN A 241 -4.52 8.70 14.78
N PHE A 242 -4.88 8.09 13.65
CA PHE A 242 -3.90 7.49 12.73
C PHE A 242 -2.94 8.54 12.16
N SER A 243 -3.47 9.71 11.76
CA SER A 243 -2.68 10.84 11.29
C SER A 243 -1.73 11.36 12.36
N LEU A 244 -2.19 11.44 13.61
CA LEU A 244 -1.34 11.80 14.76
C LEU A 244 -0.22 10.78 14.98
N THR A 245 -0.52 9.49 14.94
CA THR A 245 0.45 8.41 15.09
C THR A 245 1.51 8.47 14.00
N THR A 246 1.09 8.69 12.73
CA THR A 246 1.99 8.91 11.60
C THR A 246 2.86 10.15 11.81
N GLY A 247 2.29 11.25 12.30
CA GLY A 247 3.04 12.46 12.64
C GLY A 247 4.11 12.22 13.71
N ILE A 248 3.80 11.41 14.74
CA ILE A 248 4.74 11.04 15.81
C ILE A 248 5.90 10.19 15.25
N VAL A 249 5.64 9.21 14.37
CA VAL A 249 6.68 8.41 13.70
C VAL A 249 7.61 9.32 12.88
N VAL A 250 7.06 10.23 12.08
CA VAL A 250 7.83 11.16 11.25
C VAL A 250 8.71 12.04 12.13
N ALA A 251 8.13 12.67 13.14
CA ALA A 251 8.88 13.53 14.09
C ALA A 251 9.96 12.74 14.86
N GLY A 252 9.60 11.55 15.34
CA GLY A 252 10.52 10.64 16.02
C GLY A 252 11.71 10.24 15.14
N THR A 253 11.46 9.88 13.89
CA THR A 253 12.51 9.51 12.93
C THR A 253 13.45 10.68 12.61
N ILE A 254 12.90 11.88 12.44
CA ILE A 254 13.71 13.09 12.26
C ILE A 254 14.60 13.33 13.48
N LEU A 255 14.05 13.31 14.69
CA LEU A 255 14.80 13.49 15.94
C LEU A 255 15.85 12.40 16.15
N PHE A 256 15.52 11.14 15.84
CA PHE A 256 16.44 10.01 15.91
C PHE A 256 17.70 10.26 15.07
N PHE A 257 17.54 10.62 13.80
CA PHE A 257 18.69 10.90 12.93
C PHE A 257 19.41 12.19 13.32
N PHE A 258 18.72 13.21 13.83
CA PHE A 258 19.36 14.41 14.37
C PHE A 258 20.21 14.15 15.60
N GLY A 259 19.80 13.23 16.45
CA GLY A 259 20.54 12.82 17.65
C GLY A 259 21.66 11.82 17.38
N LEU A 260 21.54 11.04 16.29
CA LEU A 260 22.43 9.92 15.96
C LEU A 260 23.91 10.31 15.89
N SER A 261 24.22 11.50 15.36
CA SER A 261 25.60 11.95 15.17
C SER A 261 26.37 12.08 16.49
N GLY A 262 25.75 12.66 17.50
CA GLY A 262 26.38 12.83 18.82
C GLY A 262 26.40 11.54 19.64
N PHE A 263 25.32 10.74 19.54
CA PHE A 263 25.24 9.42 20.17
C PHE A 263 26.30 8.46 19.62
N LEU A 264 26.41 8.34 18.30
CA LEU A 264 27.38 7.48 17.64
C LEU A 264 28.81 7.83 18.02
N LEU A 265 29.14 9.14 18.05
CA LEU A 265 30.46 9.61 18.43
C LEU A 265 30.78 9.19 19.87
N ARG A 266 29.84 9.32 20.80
CA ARG A 266 30.05 9.01 22.23
C ARG A 266 30.22 7.51 22.46
N VAL A 267 29.37 6.67 21.83
CA VAL A 267 29.46 5.22 21.92
C VAL A 267 30.80 4.71 21.38
N LEU A 268 31.22 5.22 20.22
CA LEU A 268 32.47 4.79 19.59
C LEU A 268 33.72 5.32 20.30
N GLN A 269 33.65 6.52 20.93
CA GLN A 269 34.72 7.01 21.80
C GLN A 269 34.88 6.22 23.07
N SER A 270 33.82 5.62 23.61
CA SER A 270 33.90 4.74 24.79
C SER A 270 34.61 3.43 24.47
N ALA A 271 34.54 2.96 23.22
CA ALA A 271 35.26 1.78 22.72
C ALA A 271 36.71 2.14 22.31
N LYS A 272 37.54 2.48 23.30
CA LYS A 272 38.92 2.99 23.07
C LYS A 272 39.76 2.17 22.13
N GLY A 273 39.69 0.82 22.19
CA GLY A 273 40.46 -0.07 21.34
C GLY A 273 40.07 0.00 19.85
N LEU A 274 38.80 0.26 19.55
CA LEU A 274 38.31 0.44 18.17
C LEU A 274 38.59 1.86 17.67
N TYR A 275 38.42 2.88 18.55
CA TYR A 275 38.54 4.29 18.18
C TYR A 275 39.97 4.66 17.74
N TRP A 276 41.00 4.18 18.44
CA TRP A 276 42.40 4.51 18.17
C TRP A 276 43.07 3.60 17.14
N ARG A 277 42.37 2.67 16.52
CA ARG A 277 42.93 1.73 15.53
C ARG A 277 42.94 2.33 14.11
N GLY A 278 44.10 2.55 13.53
CA GLY A 278 44.30 3.05 12.16
C GLY A 278 43.61 4.38 11.90
N LEU A 279 42.83 4.48 10.81
CA LEU A 279 42.08 5.67 10.42
C LEU A 279 40.71 5.81 11.08
N ASN A 280 40.34 4.97 12.05
CA ASN A 280 38.99 4.96 12.61
C ASN A 280 38.62 6.29 13.26
N MET A 281 39.53 6.92 14.01
CA MET A 281 39.31 8.23 14.59
C MET A 281 38.95 9.32 13.56
N PHE A 282 39.67 9.31 12.42
CA PHE A 282 39.42 10.22 11.31
C PHE A 282 38.07 9.92 10.66
N THR A 283 37.81 8.63 10.33
CA THR A 283 36.57 8.16 9.72
C THR A 283 35.37 8.54 10.57
N LEU A 284 35.41 8.26 11.87
CA LEU A 284 34.32 8.52 12.80
C LEU A 284 34.07 10.03 13.02
N ARG A 285 35.11 10.83 13.06
CA ARG A 285 34.98 12.28 13.18
C ARG A 285 34.36 12.90 11.91
N GLN A 286 34.78 12.44 10.73
CA GLN A 286 34.14 12.83 9.47
C GLN A 286 32.68 12.36 9.39
N LEU A 287 32.42 11.12 9.78
CA LEU A 287 31.08 10.55 9.79
C LEU A 287 30.15 11.36 10.68
N SER A 288 30.55 11.65 11.93
CA SER A 288 29.73 12.43 12.86
C SER A 288 29.44 13.84 12.35
N ALA A 289 30.43 14.50 11.74
CA ALA A 289 30.25 15.84 11.15
C ALA A 289 29.25 15.80 9.99
N LYS A 290 29.35 14.78 9.13
CA LYS A 290 28.46 14.60 7.96
C LYS A 290 27.04 14.18 8.37
N VAL A 291 26.89 13.23 9.28
CA VAL A 291 25.57 12.80 9.78
C VAL A 291 24.80 14.00 10.34
N ASN A 292 25.45 14.90 11.05
CA ASN A 292 24.80 16.10 11.56
C ASN A 292 24.28 17.03 10.44
N THR A 293 24.97 17.08 9.31
CA THR A 293 24.59 17.96 8.16
C THR A 293 23.48 17.33 7.31
N VAL A 294 23.40 16.00 7.27
CA VAL A 294 22.50 15.24 6.38
C VAL A 294 21.42 14.46 7.14
N SER A 295 21.27 14.68 8.45
CA SER A 295 20.30 13.97 9.29
C SER A 295 18.88 14.01 8.73
N PHE A 296 18.43 15.16 8.26
CA PHE A 296 17.11 15.30 7.65
C PHE A 296 16.97 14.47 6.38
N SER A 297 18.01 14.47 5.53
CA SER A 297 18.02 13.64 4.30
C SER A 297 17.98 12.15 4.64
N MET A 298 18.71 11.70 5.68
CA MET A 298 18.68 10.30 6.13
C MET A 298 17.29 9.89 6.64
N ALA A 299 16.62 10.78 7.38
CA ALA A 299 15.24 10.56 7.83
C ALA A 299 14.28 10.43 6.65
N MET A 300 14.38 11.34 5.67
CA MET A 300 13.55 11.29 4.46
C MET A 300 13.78 10.02 3.65
N ILE A 301 15.05 9.62 3.45
CA ILE A 301 15.39 8.38 2.76
C ILE A 301 14.79 7.17 3.49
N SER A 302 14.90 7.13 4.81
CA SER A 302 14.31 6.06 5.63
C SER A 302 12.80 5.96 5.45
N MET A 303 12.09 7.10 5.43
CA MET A 303 10.65 7.16 5.20
C MET A 303 10.26 6.72 3.78
N ILE A 304 11.03 7.14 2.76
CA ILE A 304 10.78 6.72 1.38
C ILE A 304 11.03 5.21 1.23
N LEU A 305 12.08 4.66 1.86
CA LEU A 305 12.35 3.22 1.87
C LEU A 305 11.26 2.43 2.58
N PHE A 306 10.79 2.94 3.72
CA PHE A 306 9.63 2.38 4.41
C PHE A 306 8.41 2.28 3.49
N LEU A 307 8.03 3.38 2.85
CA LEU A 307 6.88 3.39 1.94
C LEU A 307 7.08 2.45 0.74
N ALA A 308 8.30 2.40 0.18
CA ALA A 308 8.61 1.51 -0.93
C ALA A 308 8.45 0.02 -0.54
N ILE A 309 9.03 -0.38 0.58
CA ILE A 309 8.96 -1.76 1.07
C ILE A 309 7.52 -2.13 1.42
N THR A 310 6.83 -1.27 2.17
CA THR A 310 5.44 -1.53 2.61
C THR A 310 4.48 -1.59 1.44
N SER A 311 4.61 -0.68 0.45
CA SER A 311 3.76 -0.68 -0.74
C SER A 311 3.91 -1.97 -1.55
N VAL A 312 5.15 -2.38 -1.88
CA VAL A 312 5.37 -3.58 -2.68
C VAL A 312 4.94 -4.84 -1.93
N THR A 313 5.38 -4.98 -0.67
CA THR A 313 5.07 -6.19 0.12
C THR A 313 3.58 -6.29 0.43
N GLY A 314 2.96 -5.18 0.87
CA GLY A 314 1.54 -5.14 1.18
C GLY A 314 0.66 -5.40 -0.05
N GLY A 315 0.92 -4.69 -1.15
CA GLY A 315 0.15 -4.86 -2.39
C GLY A 315 0.27 -6.27 -2.98
N MET A 316 1.47 -6.83 -3.02
CA MET A 316 1.64 -8.21 -3.48
C MET A 316 1.02 -9.24 -2.53
N SER A 317 0.99 -8.96 -1.22
CA SER A 317 0.32 -9.84 -0.26
C SER A 317 -1.18 -9.85 -0.45
N ILE A 318 -1.81 -8.67 -0.63
CA ILE A 318 -3.24 -8.56 -0.93
C ILE A 318 -3.58 -9.31 -2.22
N ALA A 319 -2.83 -9.08 -3.30
CA ALA A 319 -3.06 -9.75 -4.58
C ALA A 319 -2.93 -11.27 -4.48
N ASN A 320 -1.95 -11.76 -3.71
CA ASN A 320 -1.78 -13.20 -3.50
C ASN A 320 -2.95 -13.83 -2.73
N VAL A 321 -3.45 -13.14 -1.71
CA VAL A 321 -4.62 -13.61 -0.95
C VAL A 321 -5.86 -13.66 -1.82
N MET A 322 -6.15 -12.59 -2.57
CA MET A 322 -7.28 -12.58 -3.50
C MET A 322 -7.21 -13.72 -4.52
N ASN A 323 -6.04 -13.99 -5.10
CA ASN A 323 -5.87 -15.11 -6.02
C ASN A 323 -6.15 -16.47 -5.36
N THR A 324 -5.64 -16.67 -4.14
CA THR A 324 -5.84 -17.94 -3.42
C THR A 324 -7.29 -18.08 -2.95
N SER A 325 -7.90 -16.98 -2.51
CA SER A 325 -9.29 -16.98 -2.04
C SER A 325 -10.28 -17.23 -3.17
N VAL A 326 -10.06 -16.64 -4.36
CA VAL A 326 -10.97 -16.87 -5.50
C VAL A 326 -10.99 -18.31 -5.96
N GLU A 327 -9.86 -19.03 -5.88
CA GLU A 327 -9.84 -20.48 -6.22
C GLU A 327 -10.64 -21.31 -5.22
N ARG A 328 -10.62 -20.93 -3.93
CA ARG A 328 -11.33 -21.65 -2.87
C ARG A 328 -12.79 -21.29 -2.77
N ASN A 329 -13.12 -20.00 -2.95
CA ASN A 329 -14.44 -19.45 -2.65
C ASN A 329 -15.36 -19.36 -3.88
N ASN A 330 -15.15 -20.20 -4.88
CA ASN A 330 -16.05 -20.34 -6.04
C ASN A 330 -16.47 -21.80 -6.21
N PRO A 331 -17.42 -22.25 -5.38
CA PRO A 331 -17.84 -23.66 -5.34
C PRO A 331 -18.69 -24.11 -6.53
N ALA A 332 -19.27 -23.18 -7.28
CA ALA A 332 -20.18 -23.44 -8.38
C ALA A 332 -19.84 -22.61 -9.64
N ASP A 333 -20.42 -22.92 -10.78
CA ASP A 333 -20.30 -22.11 -11.99
C ASP A 333 -21.12 -20.83 -11.90
N TYR A 334 -22.23 -20.90 -11.17
CA TYR A 334 -23.19 -19.80 -10.95
C TYR A 334 -23.64 -19.76 -9.50
N SER A 335 -23.74 -18.58 -8.94
CA SER A 335 -24.32 -18.36 -7.63
C SER A 335 -25.21 -17.12 -7.60
N ARG A 336 -26.26 -17.19 -6.78
CA ARG A 336 -27.14 -16.06 -6.50
C ARG A 336 -27.56 -16.03 -5.04
N ILE A 337 -27.60 -14.81 -4.47
CA ILE A 337 -28.06 -14.55 -3.12
C ILE A 337 -29.38 -13.79 -3.20
N VAL A 338 -30.32 -14.16 -2.37
CA VAL A 338 -31.51 -13.38 -2.04
C VAL A 338 -31.40 -12.99 -0.56
N ILE A 339 -31.61 -11.73 -0.24
CA ILE A 339 -31.54 -11.21 1.14
C ILE A 339 -32.93 -10.78 1.57
N TYR A 340 -33.40 -11.31 2.68
CA TYR A 340 -34.69 -10.98 3.25
C TYR A 340 -34.61 -9.86 4.28
N TYR A 341 -35.67 -9.07 4.39
CA TYR A 341 -35.74 -8.02 5.38
C TYR A 341 -35.99 -8.61 6.77
N GLY A 342 -35.18 -8.19 7.74
CA GLY A 342 -35.39 -8.48 9.15
C GLY A 342 -36.18 -7.38 9.85
N GLU A 343 -36.63 -7.64 11.08
CA GLU A 343 -37.40 -6.68 11.89
C GLU A 343 -36.65 -5.33 12.07
N ARG A 344 -35.34 -5.36 12.25
CA ARG A 344 -34.50 -4.15 12.37
C ARG A 344 -34.49 -3.31 11.08
N THR A 345 -34.56 -3.94 9.93
CA THR A 345 -34.63 -3.24 8.64
C THR A 345 -35.94 -2.50 8.52
N LEU A 346 -37.03 -3.13 8.97
CA LEU A 346 -38.38 -2.53 8.97
C LEU A 346 -38.45 -1.32 9.91
N GLU A 347 -37.83 -1.38 11.09
CA GLU A 347 -37.80 -0.27 12.05
C GLU A 347 -37.01 0.95 11.56
N ASN A 348 -36.02 0.76 10.73
CA ASN A 348 -35.09 1.80 10.25
C ASN A 348 -35.42 2.34 8.86
N SER A 349 -36.36 1.74 8.12
CA SER A 349 -36.66 2.16 6.76
C SER A 349 -37.83 3.17 6.72
N TYR A 350 -37.49 4.43 6.52
CA TYR A 350 -38.42 5.55 6.48
C TYR A 350 -38.89 5.96 5.06
N ASP A 351 -38.43 5.30 3.98
CA ASP A 351 -38.54 5.87 2.62
C ASP A 351 -38.96 4.87 1.53
N SER A 352 -39.69 3.82 1.90
CA SER A 352 -40.22 2.89 0.89
C SER A 352 -41.65 3.34 0.49
N ASP A 353 -41.88 3.53 -0.82
CA ASP A 353 -43.20 3.80 -1.40
C ASP A 353 -44.16 2.59 -1.30
N ARG A 354 -43.66 1.44 -0.85
CA ARG A 354 -44.40 0.18 -0.70
C ARG A 354 -44.41 -0.30 0.75
N PRO A 355 -45.46 -0.98 1.17
CA PRO A 355 -45.48 -1.60 2.49
C PRO A 355 -44.44 -2.72 2.54
N MET A 356 -43.57 -2.68 3.55
CA MET A 356 -42.54 -3.69 3.82
C MET A 356 -43.09 -4.80 4.71
N GLY A 357 -42.48 -5.97 4.64
CA GLY A 357 -42.83 -7.14 5.44
C GLY A 357 -41.66 -8.09 5.63
N ILE A 358 -41.89 -9.14 6.41
CA ILE A 358 -40.93 -10.24 6.63
C ILE A 358 -41.39 -11.42 5.78
N ALA A 359 -40.45 -12.07 5.10
CA ALA A 359 -40.77 -13.29 4.38
C ALA A 359 -41.11 -14.43 5.35
N GLU A 360 -42.24 -15.11 5.12
CA GLU A 360 -42.67 -16.25 5.92
C GLU A 360 -42.04 -17.55 5.43
N GLU A 361 -41.86 -17.68 4.11
CA GLU A 361 -41.29 -18.85 3.44
C GLU A 361 -40.20 -18.42 2.44
N PRO A 362 -39.17 -19.25 2.21
CA PRO A 362 -38.16 -18.94 1.23
C PRO A 362 -38.73 -18.99 -0.19
N PHE A 363 -38.28 -18.12 -1.06
CA PHE A 363 -38.62 -18.15 -2.48
C PHE A 363 -37.76 -19.20 -3.22
N ASP A 364 -38.33 -19.87 -4.18
CA ASP A 364 -37.57 -20.64 -5.17
C ASP A 364 -36.93 -19.67 -6.17
N ILE A 365 -35.61 -19.51 -6.10
CA ILE A 365 -34.86 -18.54 -6.91
C ILE A 365 -34.95 -18.88 -8.40
N VAL A 366 -35.02 -20.15 -8.75
CA VAL A 366 -35.15 -20.59 -10.15
C VAL A 366 -36.52 -20.23 -10.73
N GLU A 367 -37.56 -20.43 -9.94
CA GLU A 367 -38.91 -20.01 -10.34
C GLU A 367 -39.06 -18.51 -10.42
N LEU A 368 -38.48 -17.78 -9.46
CA LEU A 368 -38.42 -16.31 -9.49
C LEU A 368 -37.73 -15.77 -10.76
N SER A 369 -36.69 -16.44 -11.23
CA SER A 369 -35.95 -16.02 -12.42
C SER A 369 -36.80 -16.07 -13.71
N LYS A 370 -37.88 -16.85 -13.71
CA LYS A 370 -38.80 -16.98 -14.85
C LYS A 370 -39.72 -15.78 -15.08
N GLY A 371 -39.64 -14.73 -14.26
CA GLY A 371 -40.25 -13.43 -14.51
C GLY A 371 -41.64 -13.21 -13.92
N ASP A 372 -42.47 -12.45 -14.58
CA ASP A 372 -43.71 -11.78 -14.13
C ASP A 372 -44.83 -12.66 -13.53
N ARG A 373 -44.74 -13.96 -13.65
CA ARG A 373 -45.74 -14.88 -13.06
C ARG A 373 -45.65 -14.96 -11.55
N VAL A 374 -44.47 -14.65 -10.97
CA VAL A 374 -44.20 -14.77 -9.53
C VAL A 374 -43.97 -13.41 -8.88
N ASN A 375 -43.47 -12.44 -9.61
CA ASN A 375 -43.27 -11.08 -9.09
C ASN A 375 -43.80 -10.01 -10.06
N PRO A 376 -44.98 -9.39 -9.76
CA PRO A 376 -45.59 -8.37 -10.62
C PRO A 376 -44.71 -7.14 -10.89
N GLY A 377 -43.68 -6.90 -10.09
CA GLY A 377 -42.71 -5.83 -10.29
C GLY A 377 -41.77 -6.07 -11.47
N LEU A 378 -41.63 -7.31 -11.95
CA LEU A 378 -40.77 -7.71 -13.05
C LEU A 378 -41.47 -7.73 -14.42
N ALA A 379 -42.70 -7.24 -14.52
CA ALA A 379 -43.59 -7.35 -15.69
C ALA A 379 -43.05 -6.80 -17.02
N ASN A 380 -41.92 -6.11 -17.04
CA ASN A 380 -41.33 -5.54 -18.25
C ASN A 380 -39.95 -6.09 -18.62
N GLU A 381 -39.46 -7.13 -17.93
CA GLU A 381 -38.14 -7.67 -18.21
C GLU A 381 -38.21 -9.01 -18.92
N GLU A 382 -37.24 -9.28 -19.80
CA GLU A 382 -37.12 -10.58 -20.46
C GLU A 382 -36.93 -11.66 -19.38
N ALA A 383 -37.82 -12.67 -19.41
CA ALA A 383 -37.76 -13.81 -18.50
C ALA A 383 -36.39 -14.51 -18.60
N PHE A 384 -35.78 -14.76 -17.47
CA PHE A 384 -34.50 -15.45 -17.38
C PHE A 384 -34.73 -16.87 -16.85
N ASP A 385 -34.58 -17.84 -17.69
CA ASP A 385 -34.80 -19.25 -17.34
C ASP A 385 -33.49 -19.90 -16.89
N LEU A 386 -33.19 -19.79 -15.57
CA LEU A 386 -32.05 -20.48 -14.95
C LEU A 386 -32.10 -22.00 -15.14
N ASP A 387 -33.32 -22.58 -15.28
CA ASP A 387 -33.52 -24.01 -15.54
C ASP A 387 -32.93 -24.42 -16.89
N SER A 388 -32.85 -23.51 -17.87
CA SER A 388 -32.30 -23.81 -19.18
C SER A 388 -30.78 -24.04 -19.16
N ILE A 389 -30.07 -23.36 -18.26
CA ILE A 389 -28.61 -23.36 -18.22
C ILE A 389 -28.01 -24.17 -17.06
N LEU A 390 -28.74 -24.29 -15.93
CA LEU A 390 -28.25 -25.02 -14.78
C LEU A 390 -28.55 -26.50 -14.83
N GLY A 391 -27.54 -27.32 -14.60
CA GLY A 391 -27.66 -28.77 -14.48
C GLY A 391 -27.85 -29.19 -13.03
N LYS A 392 -26.75 -29.46 -12.35
CA LYS A 392 -26.74 -29.75 -10.93
C LYS A 392 -26.87 -28.44 -10.15
N ARG A 393 -27.78 -28.40 -9.19
CA ARG A 393 -28.01 -27.17 -8.39
C ARG A 393 -28.48 -27.48 -6.98
N VAL A 394 -28.31 -26.54 -6.08
CA VAL A 394 -28.78 -26.56 -4.71
C VAL A 394 -29.18 -25.16 -4.26
N GLN A 395 -30.31 -25.10 -3.57
CA GLN A 395 -30.70 -23.88 -2.83
C GLN A 395 -30.70 -24.21 -1.35
N VAL A 396 -30.12 -23.33 -0.52
CA VAL A 396 -30.04 -23.46 0.93
C VAL A 396 -30.40 -22.14 1.60
N GLU A 397 -30.94 -22.26 2.80
CA GLU A 397 -31.52 -21.13 3.52
C GLU A 397 -30.70 -20.76 4.75
N GLY A 398 -30.48 -19.46 4.92
CA GLY A 398 -29.87 -18.88 6.12
C GLY A 398 -30.92 -18.13 6.94
N TYR A 399 -30.83 -18.27 8.25
CA TYR A 399 -31.72 -17.63 9.21
C TYR A 399 -30.95 -16.63 10.05
N ASP A 400 -31.62 -15.53 10.48
CA ASP A 400 -31.04 -14.61 11.45
C ASP A 400 -31.03 -15.28 12.83
N SER A 401 -29.92 -15.18 13.53
CA SER A 401 -29.81 -15.66 14.90
C SER A 401 -30.57 -14.80 15.92
N THR A 402 -31.17 -13.70 15.51
CA THR A 402 -32.05 -12.89 16.36
C THR A 402 -33.48 -13.43 16.24
N PRO A 403 -34.06 -13.99 17.31
CA PRO A 403 -35.45 -14.50 17.27
C PRO A 403 -36.44 -13.39 16.95
N ARG A 404 -37.59 -13.72 16.35
CA ARG A 404 -38.66 -12.78 16.07
C ARG A 404 -39.13 -12.09 17.38
N GLY A 405 -39.19 -10.78 17.36
CA GLY A 405 -39.49 -9.96 18.54
C GLY A 405 -38.35 -9.84 19.57
N GLY A 406 -37.18 -10.42 19.28
CA GLY A 406 -35.97 -10.27 20.07
C GLY A 406 -35.14 -9.06 19.65
N SER A 407 -34.37 -8.51 20.59
CA SER A 407 -33.47 -7.37 20.32
C SER A 407 -32.02 -7.76 20.11
N GLU A 408 -31.64 -8.97 20.52
CA GLU A 408 -30.23 -9.43 20.47
C GLU A 408 -30.10 -10.80 19.80
N PRO A 409 -29.05 -11.03 19.05
CA PRO A 409 -28.74 -12.34 18.47
C PRO A 409 -28.38 -13.37 19.56
N ILE A 410 -28.70 -14.63 19.33
CA ILE A 410 -28.40 -15.74 20.23
C ILE A 410 -26.88 -15.94 20.34
N VAL A 411 -26.19 -15.85 19.23
CA VAL A 411 -24.75 -16.06 19.15
C VAL A 411 -24.08 -15.01 18.26
N THR A 412 -23.01 -14.40 18.77
CA THR A 412 -22.17 -13.44 18.04
C THR A 412 -20.73 -13.91 18.03
N PHE A 413 -19.95 -13.40 17.09
CA PHE A 413 -18.51 -13.67 17.04
C PHE A 413 -17.78 -13.21 18.31
N ASN A 414 -18.18 -12.04 18.87
CA ASN A 414 -17.62 -11.53 20.12
C ASN A 414 -17.85 -12.46 21.30
N GLN A 415 -19.08 -12.98 21.44
CA GLN A 415 -19.39 -13.94 22.51
C GLN A 415 -18.53 -15.19 22.43
N LEU A 416 -18.20 -15.65 21.20
CA LEU A 416 -17.29 -16.78 21.01
C LEU A 416 -15.84 -16.41 21.35
N CYS A 417 -15.37 -15.22 20.98
CA CYS A 417 -14.04 -14.74 21.39
C CYS A 417 -13.91 -14.66 22.91
N ASP A 418 -14.92 -14.11 23.59
CA ASP A 418 -14.94 -13.99 25.05
C ASP A 418 -14.98 -15.38 25.72
N ALA A 419 -15.74 -16.32 25.14
CA ALA A 419 -15.86 -17.69 25.69
C ALA A 419 -14.53 -18.47 25.65
N VAL A 420 -13.66 -18.18 24.67
CA VAL A 420 -12.35 -18.85 24.50
C VAL A 420 -11.17 -17.97 24.91
N ASP A 421 -11.42 -16.86 25.60
CA ASP A 421 -10.39 -15.88 26.06
C ASP A 421 -9.44 -15.44 24.94
N MET A 422 -9.97 -15.26 23.72
CA MET A 422 -9.24 -14.78 22.57
C MET A 422 -9.59 -13.31 22.27
N PRO A 423 -8.59 -12.45 21.97
CA PRO A 423 -8.88 -11.08 21.57
C PRO A 423 -9.60 -11.06 20.21
N LEU A 424 -10.46 -10.08 20.01
CA LEU A 424 -11.05 -9.81 18.69
C LEU A 424 -9.96 -9.57 17.67
N PRO A 425 -9.96 -10.29 16.54
CA PRO A 425 -9.02 -10.02 15.46
C PRO A 425 -9.17 -8.58 14.92
N VAL A 426 -8.05 -7.95 14.64
CA VAL A 426 -8.01 -6.63 13.98
C VAL A 426 -8.71 -6.75 12.63
N GLY A 427 -9.61 -5.84 12.29
CA GLY A 427 -10.36 -5.86 11.04
C GLY A 427 -11.77 -6.46 11.13
N THR A 428 -12.16 -7.04 12.25
CA THR A 428 -13.52 -7.57 12.45
C THR A 428 -14.55 -6.55 12.95
N GLY A 429 -14.13 -5.30 13.14
CA GLY A 429 -14.98 -4.16 13.50
C GLY A 429 -15.71 -4.35 14.83
N SER A 430 -15.12 -3.91 15.92
CA SER A 430 -15.67 -4.09 17.29
C SER A 430 -17.11 -3.61 17.46
N ALA A 431 -17.58 -2.66 16.65
CA ALA A 431 -18.94 -2.15 16.70
C ALA A 431 -19.96 -3.04 15.99
N ASN A 432 -19.57 -3.69 14.88
CA ASN A 432 -20.47 -4.54 14.11
C ASN A 432 -20.52 -5.97 14.67
N SER A 433 -19.41 -6.50 15.18
CA SER A 433 -19.33 -7.87 15.68
C SER A 433 -20.17 -8.13 16.96
N ASN A 434 -20.49 -7.09 17.73
CA ASN A 434 -21.40 -7.17 18.88
C ASN A 434 -22.89 -7.13 18.50
N VAL A 435 -23.21 -6.65 17.30
CA VAL A 435 -24.58 -6.40 16.84
C VAL A 435 -25.02 -7.42 15.80
N MET A 436 -24.07 -7.95 15.03
CA MET A 436 -24.34 -8.97 14.02
C MET A 436 -24.19 -10.37 14.61
N GLY A 437 -25.28 -11.11 14.68
CA GLY A 437 -25.28 -12.53 15.01
C GLY A 437 -24.62 -13.37 13.91
N LEU A 438 -24.18 -14.57 14.25
CA LEU A 438 -23.86 -15.56 13.26
C LEU A 438 -25.12 -15.94 12.50
N GLN A 439 -24.99 -16.24 11.22
CA GLN A 439 -26.08 -16.84 10.47
C GLN A 439 -26.37 -18.23 10.99
N VAL A 440 -27.64 -18.62 11.04
CA VAL A 440 -28.07 -19.98 11.40
C VAL A 440 -28.49 -20.73 10.14
N MET A 441 -28.09 -21.98 10.01
CA MET A 441 -28.51 -22.85 8.91
C MET A 441 -29.00 -24.20 9.44
N LYS A 442 -30.04 -24.75 8.82
CA LYS A 442 -30.55 -26.08 9.14
C LYS A 442 -29.56 -27.16 8.73
N GLU A 443 -29.47 -28.22 9.52
CA GLU A 443 -28.66 -29.41 9.20
C GLU A 443 -29.04 -30.01 7.85
N SER A 444 -30.34 -30.08 7.54
CA SER A 444 -30.85 -30.61 6.25
C SER A 444 -30.37 -29.77 5.06
N ASP A 445 -30.35 -28.40 5.19
CA ASP A 445 -29.84 -27.49 4.16
C ASP A 445 -28.35 -27.68 3.96
N TYR A 446 -27.61 -27.74 5.06
CA TYR A 446 -26.18 -27.97 5.03
C TYR A 446 -25.82 -29.32 4.40
N ASN A 447 -26.54 -30.37 4.71
CA ASN A 447 -26.34 -31.69 4.10
C ASN A 447 -26.69 -31.70 2.61
N ARG A 448 -27.71 -30.96 2.16
CA ARG A 448 -27.98 -30.74 0.71
C ARG A 448 -26.80 -30.04 0.01
N TYR A 449 -26.26 -29.01 0.66
CA TYR A 449 -25.08 -28.32 0.14
C TYR A 449 -23.85 -29.24 0.09
N ARG A 450 -23.60 -30.02 1.14
CA ARG A 450 -22.50 -31.02 1.16
C ARG A 450 -22.65 -32.07 0.06
N ALA A 451 -23.87 -32.56 -0.16
CA ALA A 451 -24.17 -33.50 -1.29
C ALA A 451 -23.92 -32.83 -2.66
N PHE A 452 -24.24 -31.55 -2.82
CA PHE A 452 -23.87 -30.77 -4.00
C PHE A 452 -22.36 -30.71 -4.20
N ARG A 453 -21.58 -30.56 -3.12
CA ARG A 453 -20.11 -30.57 -3.15
C ARG A 453 -19.50 -31.97 -3.26
N GLY A 454 -20.30 -33.00 -3.23
CA GLY A 454 -19.82 -34.42 -3.23
C GLY A 454 -19.22 -34.87 -1.91
N LEU A 455 -19.56 -34.20 -0.81
CA LEU A 455 -19.11 -34.49 0.54
C LEU A 455 -20.13 -35.38 1.28
N GLY A 456 -19.67 -36.11 2.30
CA GLY A 456 -20.55 -36.93 3.14
C GLY A 456 -21.47 -36.11 4.04
N GLU A 457 -22.57 -36.67 4.48
CA GLU A 457 -23.51 -36.06 5.42
C GLU A 457 -22.90 -35.90 6.81
N VAL A 458 -23.37 -34.90 7.54
CA VAL A 458 -23.08 -34.65 8.96
C VAL A 458 -24.33 -34.98 9.76
N ASP A 459 -24.17 -35.61 10.91
CA ASP A 459 -25.24 -35.91 11.87
C ASP A 459 -24.97 -35.12 13.16
N LEU A 460 -25.81 -34.13 13.45
CA LEU A 460 -25.74 -33.29 14.63
C LEU A 460 -26.54 -33.86 15.83
N GLY A 461 -27.40 -34.87 15.57
CA GLY A 461 -28.32 -35.36 16.58
C GLY A 461 -29.34 -34.31 17.00
N SER A 462 -29.75 -34.33 18.30
CA SER A 462 -30.76 -33.38 18.81
C SER A 462 -30.15 -32.12 19.47
N ASP A 463 -28.86 -32.13 19.80
CA ASP A 463 -28.20 -31.16 20.65
C ASP A 463 -26.81 -30.75 20.12
N GLY A 464 -26.53 -31.08 18.87
CA GLY A 464 -25.24 -30.75 18.25
C GLY A 464 -25.27 -29.45 17.47
N TYR A 465 -24.08 -28.81 17.34
CA TYR A 465 -23.86 -27.76 16.36
C TYR A 465 -22.51 -27.90 15.66
N LEU A 466 -22.38 -27.20 14.55
CA LEU A 466 -21.12 -27.05 13.81
C LEU A 466 -20.97 -25.59 13.40
N LEU A 467 -19.75 -25.04 13.50
CA LEU A 467 -19.41 -23.70 12.99
C LEU A 467 -18.70 -23.83 11.66
N THR A 468 -19.05 -22.95 10.71
CA THR A 468 -18.41 -22.89 9.39
C THR A 468 -18.21 -21.43 8.97
N SER A 469 -17.08 -21.18 8.28
CA SER A 469 -16.74 -19.86 7.74
C SER A 469 -15.73 -20.03 6.61
N ASP A 470 -15.84 -19.22 5.57
CA ASP A 470 -14.88 -19.16 4.47
C ASP A 470 -13.86 -18.02 4.62
N MET A 471 -13.87 -17.37 5.77
CA MET A 471 -12.88 -16.37 6.13
C MET A 471 -11.51 -17.00 6.42
N GLY A 472 -10.50 -16.18 6.60
CA GLY A 472 -9.14 -16.64 6.80
C GLY A 472 -8.88 -17.33 8.15
N GLU A 473 -7.67 -17.89 8.25
CA GLU A 473 -7.20 -18.65 9.42
C GLU A 473 -7.41 -17.90 10.75
N THR A 474 -7.34 -16.56 10.73
CA THR A 474 -7.49 -15.74 11.95
C THR A 474 -8.90 -15.82 12.55
N VAL A 475 -9.93 -15.83 11.71
CA VAL A 475 -11.33 -15.99 12.13
C VAL A 475 -11.60 -17.45 12.51
N ASN A 476 -11.16 -18.38 11.65
CA ASN A 476 -11.39 -19.81 11.85
C ASN A 476 -10.73 -20.34 13.14
N LYS A 477 -9.61 -19.76 13.58
CA LYS A 477 -9.01 -20.11 14.90
C LYS A 477 -9.94 -19.90 16.09
N VAL A 478 -10.80 -18.87 16.04
CA VAL A 478 -11.78 -18.62 17.12
C VAL A 478 -12.86 -19.71 17.10
N TYR A 479 -13.38 -20.02 15.91
CA TYR A 479 -14.38 -21.09 15.75
C TYR A 479 -13.83 -22.47 16.12
N ASP A 480 -12.60 -22.76 15.71
CA ASP A 480 -11.90 -24.00 16.10
C ASP A 480 -11.70 -24.09 17.61
N ALA A 481 -11.31 -22.99 18.25
CA ALA A 481 -11.14 -22.94 19.70
C ALA A 481 -12.49 -23.17 20.41
N ALA A 482 -13.54 -22.50 19.96
CA ALA A 482 -14.88 -22.67 20.53
C ALA A 482 -15.37 -24.13 20.44
N MET A 483 -15.12 -24.78 19.31
CA MET A 483 -15.49 -26.18 19.13
C MET A 483 -14.61 -27.17 19.90
N ARG A 484 -13.30 -26.88 20.04
CA ARG A 484 -12.36 -27.73 20.81
C ARG A 484 -12.57 -27.63 22.32
N GLU A 485 -12.96 -26.45 22.81
CA GLU A 485 -13.20 -26.18 24.23
C GLU A 485 -14.65 -26.52 24.67
N ASP A 486 -15.44 -27.11 23.76
CA ASP A 486 -16.83 -27.54 24.01
C ASP A 486 -17.71 -26.35 24.50
N VAL A 487 -17.60 -25.19 23.83
CA VAL A 487 -18.41 -24.02 24.16
C VAL A 487 -19.89 -24.36 23.95
N ALA A 488 -20.66 -24.35 25.02
CA ALA A 488 -22.09 -24.63 24.99
C ALA A 488 -22.87 -23.37 24.57
N ILE A 489 -23.73 -23.48 23.55
CA ILE A 489 -24.53 -22.35 23.03
C ILE A 489 -26.01 -22.61 23.35
N PRO A 490 -26.67 -21.73 24.15
CA PRO A 490 -28.07 -21.90 24.45
C PRO A 490 -28.95 -21.42 23.30
N PHE A 491 -29.80 -22.32 22.77
CA PHE A 491 -30.85 -22.03 21.81
C PHE A 491 -32.23 -22.30 22.45
N GLY A 492 -32.81 -21.31 23.10
CA GLY A 492 -34.06 -21.43 23.84
C GLY A 492 -33.95 -22.45 24.98
N ASP A 493 -34.72 -23.53 24.91
CA ASP A 493 -34.74 -24.60 25.92
C ASP A 493 -33.63 -25.66 25.68
N VAL A 494 -32.93 -25.62 24.56
CA VAL A 494 -31.90 -26.57 24.19
C VAL A 494 -30.52 -25.92 24.32
N THR A 495 -29.58 -26.61 24.93
CA THR A 495 -28.16 -26.22 24.94
C THR A 495 -27.44 -27.08 23.92
N LEU A 496 -26.82 -26.42 22.94
CA LEU A 496 -26.12 -27.08 21.86
C LEU A 496 -24.63 -27.26 22.19
N HIS A 497 -24.06 -28.39 21.78
CA HIS A 497 -22.64 -28.74 21.93
C HIS A 497 -21.99 -29.01 20.56
N PRO A 498 -20.70 -28.70 20.36
CA PRO A 498 -20.06 -28.90 19.07
C PRO A 498 -19.91 -30.37 18.72
N ARG A 499 -20.15 -30.72 17.46
CA ARG A 499 -19.94 -32.06 16.92
C ARG A 499 -18.64 -32.21 16.11
N ALA A 500 -17.93 -31.10 15.88
CA ALA A 500 -16.61 -31.08 15.25
C ALA A 500 -15.61 -30.35 16.14
N LYS A 501 -14.34 -30.39 15.78
CA LYS A 501 -13.25 -29.69 16.50
C LYS A 501 -12.59 -28.60 15.63
N GLU A 502 -12.92 -28.57 14.37
CA GLU A 502 -12.36 -27.66 13.39
C GLU A 502 -13.43 -27.28 12.38
N VAL A 503 -13.30 -26.10 11.80
CA VAL A 503 -14.16 -25.59 10.74
C VAL A 503 -14.04 -26.48 9.50
N ASP A 504 -15.16 -26.80 8.88
CA ASP A 504 -15.18 -27.51 7.61
C ASP A 504 -14.95 -26.51 6.47
N GLU A 505 -13.70 -26.32 6.09
CA GLU A 505 -13.31 -25.38 5.02
C GLU A 505 -13.84 -25.80 3.63
N ASP A 506 -14.07 -27.09 3.40
CA ASP A 506 -14.54 -27.61 2.10
C ASP A 506 -16.03 -27.33 1.85
N ALA A 507 -16.80 -27.06 2.91
CA ALA A 507 -18.23 -26.78 2.86
C ALA A 507 -18.61 -25.49 3.61
N SER A 508 -17.82 -24.41 3.42
CA SER A 508 -17.98 -23.15 4.15
C SER A 508 -18.49 -22.00 3.30
N THR A 509 -18.45 -22.10 1.96
CA THR A 509 -18.78 -21.01 1.04
C THR A 509 -20.14 -21.27 0.38
N PHE A 510 -21.12 -20.43 0.66
CA PHE A 510 -22.49 -20.55 0.18
C PHE A 510 -22.80 -19.66 -1.04
N ALA A 511 -21.87 -18.77 -1.41
CA ALA A 511 -21.96 -17.97 -2.62
C ALA A 511 -20.55 -17.66 -3.15
N ASP A 512 -20.43 -17.56 -4.47
CA ASP A 512 -19.17 -17.22 -5.11
C ASP A 512 -18.67 -15.85 -4.65
N SER A 513 -17.38 -15.76 -4.34
CA SER A 513 -16.78 -14.56 -3.77
C SER A 513 -15.28 -14.50 -4.04
N SER A 514 -14.74 -13.29 -4.16
CA SER A 514 -13.31 -13.08 -4.33
C SER A 514 -12.51 -13.08 -3.00
N MET A 515 -13.18 -12.83 -1.88
CA MET A 515 -12.52 -12.65 -0.59
C MET A 515 -13.17 -13.42 0.59
N GLY A 516 -14.18 -14.23 0.30
CA GLY A 516 -15.04 -14.85 1.32
C GLY A 516 -16.37 -14.11 1.45
N SER A 517 -17.44 -14.86 1.68
CA SER A 517 -18.82 -14.36 1.82
C SER A 517 -19.47 -14.79 3.14
N ASN A 518 -18.92 -15.82 3.79
CA ASN A 518 -19.43 -16.39 5.02
C ASN A 518 -18.52 -16.03 6.21
N SER A 519 -18.87 -14.95 6.93
CA SER A 519 -18.14 -14.54 8.13
C SER A 519 -18.32 -15.49 9.32
N GLY A 520 -19.38 -16.30 9.31
CA GLY A 520 -19.68 -17.32 10.33
C GLY A 520 -21.12 -17.78 10.24
N THR A 521 -21.29 -19.08 10.08
CA THR A 521 -22.58 -19.75 10.10
C THR A 521 -22.55 -20.87 11.13
N ILE A 522 -23.56 -20.91 11.97
CA ILE A 522 -23.80 -22.03 12.89
C ILE A 522 -24.83 -22.96 12.26
N ILE A 523 -24.46 -24.23 12.13
CA ILE A 523 -25.32 -25.30 11.63
C ILE A 523 -25.96 -25.97 12.85
N VAL A 524 -27.27 -26.09 12.86
CA VAL A 524 -28.03 -26.64 13.98
C VAL A 524 -29.11 -27.62 13.49
N PRO A 525 -29.61 -28.54 14.34
CA PRO A 525 -30.69 -29.43 13.97
C PRO A 525 -31.94 -28.65 13.51
N ASP A 526 -32.66 -29.15 12.51
CA ASP A 526 -33.83 -28.48 11.91
C ASP A 526 -34.90 -28.11 12.95
N ALA A 527 -35.12 -29.02 13.91
CA ALA A 527 -36.08 -28.80 14.99
C ALA A 527 -35.79 -27.59 15.86
N VAL A 528 -34.49 -27.21 16.01
CA VAL A 528 -34.08 -26.04 16.79
C VAL A 528 -34.50 -24.75 16.07
N VAL A 529 -34.28 -24.68 14.75
CA VAL A 529 -34.68 -23.50 13.96
C VAL A 529 -36.17 -23.32 13.96
N GLU A 530 -36.93 -24.42 13.83
CA GLU A 530 -38.41 -24.40 13.84
C GLU A 530 -38.99 -24.02 15.20
N GLN A 531 -38.44 -24.57 16.30
CA GLN A 531 -38.87 -24.24 17.65
C GLN A 531 -38.59 -22.78 18.00
N MET A 532 -37.47 -22.23 17.56
CA MET A 532 -37.10 -20.84 17.83
C MET A 532 -37.80 -19.84 16.89
N ASN A 533 -38.47 -20.31 15.83
CA ASN A 533 -39.12 -19.48 14.83
C ASN A 533 -38.23 -18.35 14.29
N LEU A 534 -36.99 -18.70 13.93
CA LEU A 534 -36.01 -17.75 13.45
C LEU A 534 -36.45 -17.15 12.11
N PRO A 535 -36.28 -15.84 11.88
CA PRO A 535 -36.65 -15.23 10.62
C PRO A 535 -35.65 -15.61 9.52
N LEU A 536 -36.13 -15.73 8.30
CA LEU A 536 -35.27 -15.88 7.13
C LEU A 536 -34.35 -14.66 7.01
N TYR A 537 -33.07 -14.92 6.70
CA TYR A 537 -32.08 -13.90 6.44
C TYR A 537 -31.64 -13.90 4.97
N SER A 538 -31.37 -15.07 4.41
CA SER A 538 -30.91 -15.21 3.03
C SER A 538 -31.25 -16.56 2.42
N SER A 539 -31.39 -16.60 1.11
CA SER A 539 -31.38 -17.82 0.31
C SER A 539 -30.22 -17.81 -0.65
N TYR A 540 -29.50 -18.92 -0.76
CA TYR A 540 -28.35 -19.09 -1.63
C TYR A 540 -28.67 -20.15 -2.67
N LEU A 541 -28.62 -19.80 -3.96
CA LEU A 541 -28.67 -20.71 -5.07
C LEU A 541 -27.26 -20.90 -5.62
N LEU A 542 -26.83 -22.16 -5.72
CA LEU A 542 -25.59 -22.54 -6.39
C LEU A 542 -25.91 -23.56 -7.48
N GLY A 543 -25.24 -23.44 -8.61
CA GLY A 543 -25.45 -24.36 -9.71
C GLY A 543 -24.27 -24.48 -10.66
N ASP A 544 -24.07 -25.69 -11.19
CA ASP A 544 -23.12 -25.94 -12.27
C ASP A 544 -23.86 -25.91 -13.61
N TYR A 545 -23.22 -25.38 -14.65
CA TYR A 545 -23.78 -25.34 -15.98
C TYR A 545 -24.01 -26.75 -16.55
N ARG A 546 -25.03 -26.90 -17.39
CA ARG A 546 -25.27 -28.14 -18.11
C ARG A 546 -24.12 -28.45 -19.06
N GLU A 547 -23.73 -29.71 -19.12
CA GLU A 547 -22.72 -30.15 -20.06
C GLU A 547 -23.16 -29.92 -21.52
N GLY A 548 -22.23 -29.45 -22.32
CA GLY A 548 -22.43 -29.28 -23.77
C GLY A 548 -22.94 -27.90 -24.21
N LEU A 549 -23.24 -26.99 -23.27
CA LEU A 549 -23.56 -25.59 -23.57
C LEU A 549 -22.28 -24.79 -23.91
N THR A 550 -22.42 -23.86 -24.83
CA THR A 550 -21.36 -22.93 -25.23
C THR A 550 -21.24 -21.78 -24.23
N TYR A 551 -20.14 -21.03 -24.29
CA TYR A 551 -19.94 -19.82 -23.50
C TYR A 551 -21.07 -18.79 -23.67
N GLU A 552 -21.55 -18.59 -24.89
CA GLU A 552 -22.64 -17.67 -25.19
C GLU A 552 -24.00 -18.13 -24.64
N GLU A 553 -24.24 -19.45 -24.56
CA GLU A 553 -25.44 -20.02 -23.98
C GLU A 553 -25.43 -20.01 -22.44
N THR A 554 -24.29 -19.86 -21.81
CA THR A 554 -24.10 -19.79 -20.34
C THR A 554 -23.74 -18.40 -19.91
N GLU A 555 -22.45 -18.05 -19.92
CA GLU A 555 -21.94 -16.74 -19.49
C GLU A 555 -22.52 -15.57 -20.30
N GLY A 556 -22.61 -15.69 -21.62
CA GLY A 556 -23.22 -14.69 -22.49
C GLY A 556 -24.69 -14.45 -22.14
N TYR A 557 -25.43 -15.49 -21.80
CA TYR A 557 -26.81 -15.40 -21.35
C TYR A 557 -26.93 -14.75 -19.96
N VAL A 558 -26.07 -15.11 -18.99
CA VAL A 558 -26.06 -14.48 -17.65
C VAL A 558 -25.66 -13.01 -17.72
N ARG A 559 -24.71 -12.65 -18.59
CA ARG A 559 -24.21 -11.28 -18.75
C ARG A 559 -25.13 -10.35 -19.55
N THR A 560 -26.23 -10.82 -20.07
CA THR A 560 -27.20 -9.97 -20.76
C THR A 560 -27.73 -8.93 -19.76
N ASP A 561 -27.61 -7.65 -20.10
CA ASP A 561 -28.15 -6.57 -19.27
C ASP A 561 -29.68 -6.66 -19.24
N ARG A 562 -30.22 -6.95 -18.06
CA ARG A 562 -31.66 -7.13 -17.84
C ARG A 562 -32.27 -5.99 -17.08
N GLY A 563 -31.49 -4.92 -16.87
CA GLY A 563 -31.90 -3.81 -16.05
C GLY A 563 -31.82 -4.13 -14.54
N TRP A 564 -32.17 -3.15 -13.72
CA TRP A 564 -32.19 -3.30 -12.29
C TRP A 564 -33.40 -4.14 -11.85
N VAL A 565 -33.17 -5.22 -11.13
CA VAL A 565 -34.22 -6.11 -10.64
C VAL A 565 -34.84 -5.48 -9.37
N PRO A 566 -36.14 -5.22 -9.35
CA PRO A 566 -36.79 -4.58 -8.23
C PRO A 566 -36.87 -5.49 -7.00
N ASP A 567 -37.25 -4.91 -5.87
CA ASP A 567 -37.40 -5.57 -4.59
C ASP A 567 -38.33 -6.78 -4.65
N LEU A 568 -38.04 -7.78 -3.84
CA LEU A 568 -38.88 -9.00 -3.74
C LEU A 568 -40.18 -8.68 -3.03
N CYS A 569 -41.30 -9.02 -3.65
CA CYS A 569 -42.62 -8.82 -3.07
C CYS A 569 -43.28 -10.15 -2.72
N ASP A 570 -43.97 -10.20 -1.58
CA ASP A 570 -44.83 -11.33 -1.22
C ASP A 570 -46.15 -11.32 -2.00
N ALA A 571 -46.99 -12.34 -1.78
CA ALA A 571 -48.28 -12.45 -2.43
C ALA A 571 -49.26 -11.29 -2.10
N ASN A 572 -48.98 -10.51 -1.08
CA ASN A 572 -49.75 -9.34 -0.69
C ASN A 572 -49.18 -8.02 -1.24
N GLY A 573 -48.12 -8.07 -2.04
CA GLY A 573 -47.45 -6.92 -2.61
C GLY A 573 -46.57 -6.14 -1.63
N ARG A 574 -46.19 -6.75 -0.48
CA ARG A 574 -45.24 -6.15 0.47
C ARG A 574 -43.83 -6.51 0.04
N GLU A 575 -42.96 -5.55 0.10
CA GLU A 575 -41.51 -5.78 -0.09
C GLU A 575 -40.95 -6.60 1.08
N VAL A 576 -40.39 -7.76 0.82
CA VAL A 576 -39.90 -8.68 1.85
C VAL A 576 -38.40 -8.99 1.73
N GLY A 577 -37.73 -8.41 0.73
CA GLY A 577 -36.32 -8.64 0.52
C GLY A 577 -35.78 -8.01 -0.76
N LEU A 578 -34.51 -8.23 -0.99
CA LEU A 578 -33.77 -7.76 -2.15
C LEU A 578 -33.21 -8.95 -2.97
N TRP A 579 -33.22 -8.81 -4.26
CA TRP A 579 -32.30 -9.57 -5.06
C TRP A 579 -30.87 -9.15 -4.72
N GLY A 580 -30.13 -10.05 -4.12
CA GLY A 580 -28.75 -9.84 -3.79
C GLY A 580 -27.81 -10.07 -5.00
N MET A 581 -26.56 -10.30 -4.69
CA MET A 581 -25.51 -10.45 -5.68
C MET A 581 -25.71 -11.72 -6.53
N GLU A 582 -25.53 -11.56 -7.85
CA GLU A 582 -25.42 -12.63 -8.83
C GLU A 582 -23.97 -12.67 -9.32
N LEU A 583 -23.34 -13.81 -9.23
CA LEU A 583 -21.96 -14.00 -9.66
C LEU A 583 -21.80 -15.33 -10.40
N THR A 584 -20.97 -15.32 -11.43
CA THR A 584 -20.46 -16.53 -12.02
C THR A 584 -19.00 -16.72 -11.65
N ARG A 585 -18.55 -17.97 -11.63
CA ARG A 585 -17.12 -18.28 -11.39
C ARG A 585 -16.23 -17.51 -12.35
N ILE A 586 -16.60 -17.41 -13.63
CA ILE A 586 -15.82 -16.72 -14.67
C ILE A 586 -15.76 -15.21 -14.39
N GLN A 587 -16.90 -14.56 -14.11
CA GLN A 587 -16.96 -13.14 -13.77
C GLN A 587 -16.10 -12.83 -12.54
N ASN A 588 -16.18 -13.68 -11.53
CA ASN A 588 -15.41 -13.50 -10.30
C ASN A 588 -13.90 -13.66 -10.53
N TYR A 589 -13.48 -14.65 -11.33
CA TYR A 589 -12.08 -14.80 -11.75
C TYR A 589 -11.58 -13.62 -12.57
N GLU A 590 -12.37 -13.13 -13.53
CA GLU A 590 -12.02 -11.97 -14.36
C GLU A 590 -11.91 -10.69 -13.52
N GLY A 591 -12.90 -10.45 -12.67
CA GLY A 591 -12.90 -9.31 -11.75
C GLY A 591 -11.72 -9.35 -10.78
N THR A 592 -11.48 -10.50 -10.16
CA THR A 592 -10.36 -10.71 -9.23
C THR A 592 -9.02 -10.56 -9.93
N ASN A 593 -8.83 -11.13 -11.12
CA ASN A 593 -7.60 -10.97 -11.89
C ASN A 593 -7.35 -9.50 -12.26
N THR A 594 -8.39 -8.77 -12.63
CA THR A 594 -8.32 -7.34 -12.93
C THR A 594 -7.90 -6.54 -11.70
N MET A 595 -8.56 -6.75 -10.57
CA MET A 595 -8.22 -6.07 -9.30
C MET A 595 -6.81 -6.42 -8.82
N ASN A 596 -6.44 -7.69 -8.87
CA ASN A 596 -5.10 -8.15 -8.48
C ASN A 596 -4.02 -7.58 -9.40
N GLY A 597 -4.29 -7.54 -10.70
CA GLY A 597 -3.42 -6.91 -11.68
C GLY A 597 -3.18 -5.44 -11.32
N LEU A 598 -4.25 -4.70 -11.03
CA LEU A 598 -4.19 -3.29 -10.66
C LEU A 598 -3.41 -3.05 -9.37
N ILE A 599 -3.75 -3.78 -8.29
CA ILE A 599 -3.09 -3.66 -6.99
C ILE A 599 -1.60 -3.99 -7.09
N SER A 600 -1.27 -5.11 -7.74
CA SER A 600 0.13 -5.54 -7.95
C SER A 600 0.91 -4.53 -8.77
N TYR A 601 0.31 -4.02 -9.84
CA TYR A 601 0.92 -3.03 -10.70
C TYR A 601 1.22 -1.73 -9.94
N LEU A 602 0.24 -1.18 -9.24
CA LEU A 602 0.40 0.03 -8.43
C LEU A 602 1.50 -0.16 -7.37
N ALA A 603 1.44 -1.26 -6.65
CA ALA A 603 2.37 -1.56 -5.58
C ALA A 603 3.82 -1.65 -6.08
N ILE A 604 4.07 -2.42 -7.14
CA ILE A 604 5.38 -2.59 -7.76
C ILE A 604 5.87 -1.26 -8.33
N TYR A 605 5.00 -0.53 -9.02
CA TYR A 605 5.36 0.73 -9.64
C TYR A 605 5.74 1.80 -8.62
N ILE A 606 4.93 2.00 -7.58
CA ILE A 606 5.22 2.93 -6.49
C ILE A 606 6.54 2.56 -5.83
N GLY A 607 6.72 1.28 -5.50
CA GLY A 607 7.97 0.81 -4.90
C GLY A 607 9.19 1.09 -5.77
N PHE A 608 9.10 0.80 -7.06
CA PHE A 608 10.18 1.04 -8.03
C PHE A 608 10.56 2.53 -8.13
N VAL A 609 9.54 3.40 -8.24
CA VAL A 609 9.72 4.86 -8.25
C VAL A 609 10.42 5.36 -7.00
N LEU A 610 9.97 4.89 -5.83
CA LEU A 610 10.52 5.31 -4.54
C LEU A 610 11.96 4.82 -4.34
N VAL A 611 12.28 3.61 -4.78
CA VAL A 611 13.66 3.07 -4.75
C VAL A 611 14.59 3.91 -5.63
N ILE A 612 14.16 4.25 -6.84
CA ILE A 612 14.93 5.11 -7.74
C ILE A 612 15.14 6.49 -7.12
N ALA A 613 14.12 7.08 -6.52
CA ALA A 613 14.22 8.36 -5.84
C ALA A 613 15.24 8.32 -4.68
N CYS A 614 15.16 7.29 -3.84
CA CYS A 614 16.15 7.05 -2.78
C CYS A 614 17.58 6.93 -3.31
N ALA A 615 17.76 6.15 -4.35
CA ALA A 615 19.04 5.92 -4.96
C ALA A 615 19.64 7.21 -5.53
N ALA A 616 18.82 8.04 -6.17
CA ALA A 616 19.25 9.33 -6.70
C ALA A 616 19.68 10.29 -5.57
N ILE A 617 18.89 10.39 -4.48
CA ILE A 617 19.24 11.21 -3.32
C ILE A 617 20.58 10.77 -2.70
N LEU A 618 20.72 9.46 -2.46
CA LEU A 618 21.93 8.90 -1.87
C LEU A 618 23.16 9.08 -2.76
N THR A 619 23.03 8.90 -4.07
CA THR A 619 24.12 9.08 -5.02
C THR A 619 24.62 10.51 -5.02
N ILE A 620 23.73 11.50 -5.12
CA ILE A 620 24.09 12.92 -5.07
C ILE A 620 24.76 13.26 -3.74
N GLN A 621 24.17 12.79 -2.65
CA GLN A 621 24.69 13.03 -1.30
C GLN A 621 26.10 12.46 -1.14
N GLN A 622 26.34 11.24 -1.58
CA GLN A 622 27.63 10.58 -1.46
C GLN A 622 28.68 11.20 -2.37
N LEU A 623 28.37 11.46 -3.63
CA LEU A 623 29.30 12.11 -4.56
C LEU A 623 29.70 13.51 -4.08
N SER A 624 28.72 14.29 -3.54
CA SER A 624 29.00 15.55 -2.89
C SER A 624 29.98 15.41 -1.71
N SER A 625 29.66 14.47 -0.83
CA SER A 625 30.45 14.21 0.38
C SER A 625 31.88 13.78 0.07
N VAL A 626 32.07 12.93 -0.93
CA VAL A 626 33.40 12.45 -1.37
C VAL A 626 34.18 13.58 -2.03
N ALA A 627 33.55 14.38 -2.86
CA ALA A 627 34.20 15.51 -3.51
C ALA A 627 34.68 16.57 -2.50
N ASP A 628 33.86 16.86 -1.47
CA ASP A 628 34.25 17.76 -0.38
C ASP A 628 35.40 17.20 0.47
N SER A 629 35.49 15.87 0.59
CA SER A 629 36.55 15.17 1.31
C SER A 629 37.85 15.03 0.53
N GLY A 630 37.87 15.37 -0.76
CA GLY A 630 39.03 15.18 -1.65
C GLY A 630 40.30 15.86 -1.12
N LYS A 631 40.19 17.05 -0.57
CA LYS A 631 41.33 17.75 0.07
C LYS A 631 41.88 16.99 1.28
N ASN A 632 41.01 16.47 2.13
CA ASN A 632 41.41 15.73 3.31
C ASN A 632 42.07 14.40 2.93
N CYS A 633 41.54 13.72 1.87
CA CYS A 633 42.15 12.52 1.31
C CYS A 633 43.55 12.79 0.75
N ARG A 634 43.74 13.95 0.10
CA ARG A 634 45.05 14.38 -0.38
C ARG A 634 46.03 14.61 0.78
N ILE A 635 45.63 15.33 1.80
CA ILE A 635 46.49 15.57 2.99
C ILE A 635 46.89 14.23 3.65
N LEU A 636 45.94 13.28 3.80
CA LEU A 636 46.23 11.95 4.33
C LEU A 636 47.27 11.21 3.49
N SER A 637 47.17 11.29 2.16
CA SER A 637 48.13 10.69 1.23
C SER A 637 49.49 11.35 1.34
N GLU A 638 49.55 12.69 1.53
CA GLU A 638 50.77 13.46 1.76
C GLU A 638 51.44 13.13 3.11
N LEU A 639 50.64 12.72 4.11
CA LEU A 639 51.12 12.24 5.42
C LEU A 639 51.54 10.75 5.39
N GLY A 640 51.54 10.09 4.24
CA GLY A 640 52.01 8.72 4.08
C GLY A 640 50.98 7.63 4.26
N THR A 641 49.68 7.98 4.39
CA THR A 641 48.60 6.98 4.48
C THR A 641 48.42 6.27 3.16
N SER A 642 48.30 4.93 3.19
CA SER A 642 48.11 4.13 1.98
C SER A 642 46.78 4.42 1.27
N ARG A 643 46.79 4.35 -0.07
CA ARG A 643 45.55 4.50 -0.88
C ARG A 643 44.46 3.51 -0.43
N HIS A 644 44.85 2.30 -0.05
CA HIS A 644 43.92 1.27 0.40
C HIS A 644 43.16 1.68 1.67
N GLU A 645 43.86 2.24 2.66
CA GLU A 645 43.26 2.71 3.92
C GLU A 645 42.31 3.90 3.69
N ILE A 646 42.66 4.83 2.79
CA ILE A 646 41.81 5.97 2.45
C ILE A 646 40.53 5.46 1.78
N VAL A 647 40.61 4.55 0.82
CA VAL A 647 39.43 3.96 0.13
C VAL A 647 38.59 3.14 1.11
N ARG A 648 39.20 2.40 2.03
CA ARG A 648 38.48 1.64 3.07
C ARG A 648 37.72 2.59 4.02
N SER A 649 38.36 3.68 4.44
CA SER A 649 37.69 4.70 5.27
C SER A 649 36.45 5.30 4.57
N MET A 650 36.58 5.57 3.27
CA MET A 650 35.47 6.04 2.45
C MET A 650 34.34 5.00 2.32
N LEU A 651 34.69 3.72 2.12
CA LEU A 651 33.73 2.61 2.06
C LEU A 651 32.91 2.51 3.35
N VAL A 652 33.58 2.58 4.53
CA VAL A 652 32.91 2.56 5.84
C VAL A 652 31.93 3.71 5.96
N GLN A 653 32.32 4.93 5.56
CA GLN A 653 31.41 6.09 5.59
C GLN A 653 30.21 5.87 4.69
N GLN A 654 30.41 5.40 3.45
CA GLN A 654 29.34 5.12 2.51
C GLN A 654 28.38 4.05 3.04
N THR A 655 28.92 2.96 3.61
CA THR A 655 28.12 1.88 4.20
C THR A 655 27.17 2.41 5.28
N VAL A 656 27.67 3.28 6.17
CA VAL A 656 26.84 3.86 7.22
C VAL A 656 25.68 4.68 6.63
N PHE A 657 25.94 5.50 5.62
CA PHE A 657 24.90 6.33 5.00
C PHE A 657 23.85 5.53 4.24
N PHE A 658 24.19 4.35 3.73
CA PHE A 658 23.22 3.45 3.06
C PHE A 658 22.49 2.55 4.07
N VAL A 659 23.22 1.97 5.02
CA VAL A 659 22.68 0.93 5.92
C VAL A 659 21.76 1.51 7.00
N PHE A 660 22.09 2.67 7.59
CA PHE A 660 21.27 3.23 8.68
C PHE A 660 19.84 3.61 8.23
N PRO A 661 19.63 4.34 7.12
CA PRO A 661 18.30 4.61 6.62
C PRO A 661 17.55 3.31 6.23
N LEU A 662 18.27 2.32 5.68
CA LEU A 662 17.68 1.04 5.29
C LEU A 662 17.18 0.25 6.53
N ILE A 663 17.99 0.15 7.58
CA ILE A 663 17.58 -0.52 8.83
C ILE A 663 16.33 0.15 9.41
N MET A 664 16.30 1.48 9.45
CA MET A 664 15.15 2.20 9.98
C MET A 664 13.92 2.04 9.08
N GLY A 665 14.10 2.08 7.74
CA GLY A 665 13.04 1.81 6.79
C GLY A 665 12.45 0.41 6.95
N ILE A 666 13.30 -0.61 7.10
CA ILE A 666 12.88 -2.00 7.38
C ILE A 666 12.14 -2.08 8.73
N ALA A 667 12.64 -1.44 9.78
CA ALA A 667 11.99 -1.45 11.09
C ALA A 667 10.59 -0.84 11.05
N HIS A 668 10.40 0.30 10.37
CA HIS A 668 9.09 0.89 10.13
C HIS A 668 8.19 -0.04 9.31
N SER A 669 8.74 -0.67 8.26
CA SER A 669 7.99 -1.58 7.39
C SER A 669 7.55 -2.85 8.14
N MET A 670 8.37 -3.40 9.01
CA MET A 670 8.00 -4.60 9.79
C MET A 670 6.77 -4.34 10.66
N VAL A 671 6.72 -3.19 11.34
CA VAL A 671 5.59 -2.85 12.20
C VAL A 671 4.33 -2.54 11.39
N ALA A 672 4.44 -1.77 10.31
CA ALA A 672 3.30 -1.46 9.45
C ALA A 672 2.76 -2.70 8.73
N LEU A 673 3.65 -3.56 8.21
CA LEU A 673 3.25 -4.79 7.53
C LEU A 673 2.60 -5.80 8.50
N HIS A 674 3.00 -5.83 9.76
CA HIS A 674 2.34 -6.68 10.75
C HIS A 674 0.84 -6.38 10.83
N VAL A 675 0.48 -5.11 10.95
CA VAL A 675 -0.93 -4.68 10.99
C VAL A 675 -1.66 -4.93 9.65
N VAL A 676 -1.00 -4.65 8.52
CA VAL A 676 -1.59 -4.93 7.19
C VAL A 676 -1.83 -6.42 7.00
N ILE A 677 -0.87 -7.26 7.44
CA ILE A 677 -0.94 -8.72 7.34
C ILE A 677 -2.08 -9.26 8.20
N GLU A 678 -2.30 -8.75 9.40
CA GLU A 678 -3.42 -9.16 10.27
C GLU A 678 -4.77 -8.92 9.58
N ILE A 679 -4.95 -7.76 8.95
CA ILE A 679 -6.19 -7.46 8.20
C ILE A 679 -6.33 -8.39 6.99
N VAL A 680 -5.25 -8.58 6.23
CA VAL A 680 -5.28 -9.46 5.04
C VAL A 680 -5.53 -10.92 5.42
N ALA A 681 -5.05 -11.36 6.59
CA ALA A 681 -5.26 -12.71 7.11
C ALA A 681 -6.72 -13.02 7.49
N LEU A 682 -7.59 -12.01 7.60
CA LEU A 682 -9.05 -12.22 7.76
C LEU A 682 -9.66 -12.86 6.52
N PHE A 683 -9.12 -12.60 5.35
CA PHE A 683 -9.69 -12.99 4.05
C PHE A 683 -9.05 -14.25 3.44
N GLY A 684 -8.05 -14.84 4.05
CA GLY A 684 -7.43 -16.06 3.55
C GLY A 684 -6.16 -16.50 4.28
N GLY A 685 -5.86 -17.78 4.23
CA GLY A 685 -4.61 -18.35 4.75
C GLY A 685 -3.40 -17.92 3.90
N ILE A 686 -2.36 -17.36 4.50
CA ILE A 686 -1.31 -16.68 3.75
C ILE A 686 0.05 -17.34 3.97
N SER A 687 0.66 -17.80 2.91
CA SER A 687 2.10 -18.02 2.83
C SER A 687 2.81 -16.73 2.39
N ILE A 688 2.77 -15.70 3.26
CA ILE A 688 3.41 -14.39 3.01
C ILE A 688 4.93 -14.52 2.90
N GLY A 689 5.52 -15.55 3.53
CA GLY A 689 6.96 -15.72 3.61
C GLY A 689 7.66 -15.67 2.25
N MET A 690 7.09 -16.29 1.23
CA MET A 690 7.65 -16.28 -0.13
C MET A 690 7.58 -14.88 -0.78
N THR A 691 6.45 -14.18 -0.62
CA THR A 691 6.25 -12.81 -1.14
C THR A 691 7.20 -11.82 -0.50
N VAL A 692 7.34 -11.88 0.83
CA VAL A 692 8.29 -11.05 1.59
C VAL A 692 9.73 -11.35 1.16
N ALA A 693 10.10 -12.63 1.03
CA ALA A 693 11.44 -13.03 0.62
C ALA A 693 11.78 -12.55 -0.80
N ALA A 694 10.86 -12.71 -1.75
CA ALA A 694 11.02 -12.23 -3.12
C ALA A 694 11.16 -10.71 -3.18
N THR A 695 10.31 -9.98 -2.47
CA THR A 695 10.36 -8.51 -2.39
C THR A 695 11.68 -8.05 -1.77
N CYS A 696 12.10 -8.64 -0.67
CA CYS A 696 13.38 -8.33 -0.03
C CYS A 696 14.56 -8.60 -0.97
N ALA A 697 14.55 -9.70 -1.72
CA ALA A 697 15.60 -10.03 -2.68
C ALA A 697 15.71 -8.99 -3.81
N ILE A 698 14.59 -8.62 -4.42
CA ILE A 698 14.53 -7.59 -5.49
C ILE A 698 15.01 -6.26 -4.93
N PHE A 699 14.55 -5.89 -3.73
CA PHE A 699 14.93 -4.64 -3.09
C PHE A 699 16.43 -4.56 -2.78
N LEU A 700 16.99 -5.64 -2.23
CA LEU A 700 18.42 -5.75 -1.95
C LEU A 700 19.27 -5.71 -3.22
N LEU A 701 18.81 -6.33 -4.32
CA LEU A 701 19.49 -6.27 -5.61
C LEU A 701 19.51 -4.83 -6.16
N CYS A 702 18.39 -4.14 -6.19
CA CYS A 702 18.31 -2.77 -6.68
C CYS A 702 19.12 -1.81 -5.80
N TYR A 703 18.87 -1.83 -4.49
CA TYR A 703 19.54 -0.94 -3.55
C TYR A 703 21.04 -1.23 -3.43
N GLY A 704 21.42 -2.51 -3.40
CA GLY A 704 22.80 -2.97 -3.40
C GLY A 704 23.53 -2.63 -4.72
N GLY A 705 22.85 -2.73 -5.85
CA GLY A 705 23.37 -2.29 -7.15
C GLY A 705 23.72 -0.81 -7.14
N TYR A 706 22.84 0.05 -6.62
CA TYR A 706 23.13 1.47 -6.44
C TYR A 706 24.27 1.75 -5.47
N PHE A 707 24.36 1.01 -4.38
CA PHE A 707 25.49 1.09 -3.46
C PHE A 707 26.82 0.84 -4.18
N MET A 708 26.87 -0.23 -5.01
CA MET A 708 28.07 -0.59 -5.78
C MET A 708 28.44 0.47 -6.81
N VAL A 709 27.47 0.96 -7.59
CA VAL A 709 27.71 2.04 -8.57
C VAL A 709 28.26 3.28 -7.87
N THR A 710 27.64 3.71 -6.79
CA THR A 710 28.07 4.86 -6.00
C THR A 710 29.47 4.66 -5.43
N TYR A 711 29.80 3.45 -4.99
CA TYR A 711 31.13 3.10 -4.50
C TYR A 711 32.20 3.23 -5.60
N PHE A 712 31.96 2.69 -6.78
CA PHE A 712 32.94 2.78 -7.89
C PHE A 712 33.14 4.22 -8.35
N MET A 713 32.08 5.02 -8.43
CA MET A 713 32.18 6.45 -8.77
C MET A 713 32.98 7.22 -7.69
N SER A 714 32.67 6.98 -6.42
CA SER A 714 33.38 7.59 -5.28
C SER A 714 34.86 7.23 -5.25
N LYS A 715 35.17 5.95 -5.52
CA LYS A 715 36.56 5.46 -5.62
C LYS A 715 37.34 6.15 -6.78
N GLY A 716 36.66 6.44 -7.89
CA GLY A 716 37.21 7.22 -9.00
C GLY A 716 37.62 8.62 -8.56
N ILE A 717 36.69 9.36 -7.94
CA ILE A 717 36.91 10.74 -7.45
C ILE A 717 38.08 10.81 -6.47
N VAL A 718 38.15 9.89 -5.50
CA VAL A 718 39.27 9.83 -4.54
C VAL A 718 40.59 9.52 -5.22
N SER A 719 40.60 8.59 -6.18
CA SER A 719 41.78 8.24 -6.94
C SER A 719 42.34 9.41 -7.73
N ASP A 720 41.46 10.18 -8.39
CA ASP A 720 41.85 11.38 -9.13
C ASP A 720 42.38 12.47 -8.19
N ALA A 721 41.78 12.67 -7.03
CA ALA A 721 42.25 13.63 -6.03
C ALA A 721 43.65 13.32 -5.48
N ILE A 722 44.06 12.05 -5.43
CA ILE A 722 45.37 11.58 -4.97
C ILE A 722 46.41 11.64 -6.13
N ARG A 723 46.01 11.37 -7.40
CA ARG A 723 46.90 11.31 -8.58
C ARG A 723 47.48 12.64 -9.07
N VAL A 724 46.82 13.77 -8.76
CA VAL A 724 47.23 15.11 -9.28
C VAL A 724 48.67 15.52 -8.89
N ARG A 725 49.38 14.74 -8.07
CA ARG A 725 50.74 15.07 -7.61
C ARG A 725 51.92 14.47 -8.47
N HIS A 726 51.64 13.58 -9.38
CA HIS A 726 52.75 12.99 -10.18
C HIS A 726 52.99 13.66 -11.54
N ALA A 727 52.32 14.80 -11.79
CA ALA A 727 52.39 15.52 -13.06
C ALA A 727 53.06 16.91 -12.97
N HIS A 728 53.82 17.22 -11.87
CA HIS A 728 54.64 18.41 -11.77
C HIS A 728 56.04 18.05 -11.28
#